data_3caeb1353d2a65fd4123c7c4e2a693bd
#
_entry.id   3caeb1353d2a65fd4123c7c4e2a693bd
#
_cell.length_a   1.000
_cell.length_b   1.000
_cell.length_c   1.000
_cell.angle_alpha   90.00
_cell.angle_beta   90.00
_cell.angle_gamma   90.00
#
_symmetry.space_group_name_H-M   'P 1'
#
loop_
_entity.id
_entity.type
_entity.pdbx_description
1 polymer ?
#
loop_
_entity_poly.entity_id
_entity_poly.type
_entity_poly.pdbx_seq_one_letter_code
_entity_poly.pdbx_strand_id
1 'polypeptide(L)'
;MPRWRSHLFTLSPLNAFSPFHFFTFFPFKRMMNEQDNNHTSRPLAQQEDGEWSDIGIDLFNLQRRNASVTTVGSVLMGGNNPVRVQSMTTTDTNDTEASAAQAERIIQAGGELVRLTTQGKREAENLRNINAALRQKGYDTPLVADVHFNANVADVAALYAEKVRINPGNYVDPGRTFKQLEYTDEEYAEEIKKIDARFVPFLNICRENNTAVRIGVNHGSLSDRIMSRYGDTPAGIVESCMEFLRICKREQFSNVVISIKASNTVVMVQSVRLLVQQMRLEDMNYPLHLGVTEAGEGEDGRIKSAVGIGTLLSDGIGDTIRVSLSEDPEAEIPVARALVDYIEARSGHLPIPAQAAKGFNYTAPERRPTTPVANIGGENLPVVISNRTDKDKVHVVANADQTPDYIYIGRHLPANLSAKRRYIMDYDAYMQLASTNPQACEQVYPIFPHNAVPFISLVEADVKFLVLQYGANSDEYLACLKHHPEVVVVCMSTHKNKVGDQRALVHELWSADINNPVVFAQMYRHAAEEKETFQLKAAADMGPLMIDGLTDGIWLMNDGDLPDEDVDATAFGILQAARLRTTKTEYISCPGCGRTLYDLRTTIARIREATKHMKGLKIGIMGCIVNGPGEMADADFGYVGAGPGKVSLYRKKECVERNIDEKDAVEHLLRLIENSLTPNPSPRGEGSD
;
A
#
# COMPACT_ATOMS: atom_id res chain seq x y z
N MET A 1 -16.26 50.54 48.01
CA MET A 1 -15.84 50.05 49.36
C MET A 1 -16.95 49.22 49.91
N PRO A 2 -16.74 48.10 50.63
CA PRO A 2 -15.55 47.27 50.83
C PRO A 2 -15.69 45.85 50.28
N ARG A 3 -14.59 45.12 49.88
CA ARG A 3 -13.77 44.14 50.61
C ARG A 3 -14.54 42.94 51.21
N TRP A 4 -14.21 41.70 50.78
CA TRP A 4 -13.42 40.67 51.46
C TRP A 4 -13.54 39.31 50.70
N ARG A 5 -12.37 38.75 50.27
CA ARG A 5 -11.60 37.54 50.65
C ARG A 5 -12.22 36.16 50.39
N SER A 6 -11.52 35.50 49.53
CA SER A 6 -10.90 34.15 49.53
C SER A 6 -11.51 33.04 50.40
N HIS A 7 -11.71 31.86 49.77
CA HIS A 7 -11.21 30.59 50.32
C HIS A 7 -11.00 29.57 49.19
N LEU A 8 -9.78 28.97 49.19
CA LEU A 8 -9.39 27.77 48.51
C LEU A 8 -10.23 26.56 48.98
N PHE A 9 -10.58 25.69 48.05
CA PHE A 9 -10.61 24.24 48.30
C PHE A 9 -10.16 23.47 47.05
N THR A 10 -9.06 22.77 47.23
CA THR A 10 -8.51 21.73 46.44
C THR A 10 -9.40 20.49 46.45
N LEU A 11 -9.67 19.87 45.32
CA LEU A 11 -9.90 18.44 45.19
C LEU A 11 -9.44 17.93 43.84
N SER A 12 -8.62 16.90 43.92
CA SER A 12 -7.91 16.19 42.88
C SER A 12 -8.79 15.26 42.04
N PRO A 13 -8.22 14.64 40.98
CA PRO A 13 -8.91 14.28 39.77
C PRO A 13 -9.36 12.81 39.74
N LEU A 14 -10.40 12.52 38.97
CA LEU A 14 -10.76 11.15 38.60
C LEU A 14 -10.54 10.94 37.10
N ASN A 15 -9.78 9.91 36.88
CA ASN A 15 -9.31 9.35 35.60
C ASN A 15 -10.41 9.13 34.55
N ALA A 16 -10.12 9.55 33.31
CA ALA A 16 -10.68 8.96 32.12
C ALA A 16 -9.52 8.42 31.26
N PHE A 17 -9.50 7.13 31.05
CA PHE A 17 -8.51 6.40 30.26
C PHE A 17 -8.68 6.74 28.78
N SER A 18 -7.60 7.18 28.15
CA SER A 18 -7.40 7.16 26.71
C SER A 18 -6.19 6.28 26.40
N PRO A 19 -6.28 5.31 25.48
CA PRO A 19 -5.18 4.44 25.15
C PRO A 19 -4.51 4.87 23.83
N PHE A 20 -3.67 5.89 23.88
CA PHE A 20 -2.67 6.12 22.84
C PHE A 20 -1.32 6.33 23.52
N HIS A 21 -0.47 5.31 23.44
CA HIS A 21 0.92 5.41 23.87
C HIS A 21 1.73 6.02 22.73
N PHE A 22 2.13 7.27 22.90
CA PHE A 22 3.26 7.87 22.20
C PHE A 22 4.56 7.25 22.74
N PHE A 23 5.34 6.65 21.86
CA PHE A 23 6.73 6.34 22.14
C PHE A 23 7.56 7.61 21.99
N THR A 24 7.96 8.20 23.11
CA THR A 24 8.98 9.25 23.16
C THR A 24 10.36 8.63 23.00
N PHE A 25 11.09 9.10 21.99
CA PHE A 25 12.50 8.78 21.78
C PHE A 25 13.37 9.50 22.82
N PHE A 26 14.22 8.74 23.54
CA PHE A 26 15.30 9.29 24.33
C PHE A 26 16.56 9.45 23.46
N PRO A 27 17.28 10.58 23.54
CA PRO A 27 18.52 10.74 22.80
C PRO A 27 19.71 10.13 23.58
N PHE A 28 20.33 9.12 23.01
CA PHE A 28 21.63 8.62 23.48
C PHE A 28 22.74 9.51 22.92
N LYS A 29 23.41 10.25 23.80
CA LYS A 29 24.63 11.00 23.51
C LYS A 29 25.82 10.02 23.44
N ARG A 30 26.46 9.91 22.27
CA ARG A 30 27.63 9.08 22.02
C ARG A 30 28.91 9.91 22.20
N MET A 31 29.83 9.43 23.04
CA MET A 31 31.23 9.87 23.02
C MET A 31 31.94 9.18 21.85
N MET A 32 32.57 9.95 20.98
CA MET A 32 33.44 9.45 19.93
C MET A 32 34.81 9.18 20.48
N ASN A 33 35.35 7.98 20.24
CA ASN A 33 36.79 7.70 20.20
C ASN A 33 37.12 7.19 18.80
N GLU A 34 38.10 7.82 18.17
CA GLU A 34 38.67 7.46 16.88
C GLU A 34 39.59 6.25 16.98
N GLN A 35 39.66 5.53 15.86
CA GLN A 35 40.55 4.44 15.47
C GLN A 35 40.03 3.04 15.78
N ASP A 36 39.46 2.41 14.73
CA ASP A 36 39.90 1.11 14.25
C ASP A 36 39.20 0.74 12.92
N ASN A 37 40.02 0.40 11.93
CA ASN A 37 39.61 -0.16 10.63
C ASN A 37 39.12 -1.60 10.85
N ASN A 38 37.82 -1.79 11.06
CA ASN A 38 37.15 -3.09 10.91
C ASN A 38 35.75 -2.86 10.37
N HIS A 39 35.41 -3.56 9.29
CA HIS A 39 34.10 -3.54 8.65
C HIS A 39 33.02 -4.11 9.57
N THR A 40 32.57 -3.33 10.53
CA THR A 40 31.33 -3.59 11.28
C THR A 40 30.21 -2.83 10.63
N SER A 41 29.14 -3.54 10.31
CA SER A 41 27.87 -2.99 9.80
C SER A 41 27.41 -1.78 10.60
N ARG A 42 27.39 -0.61 9.97
CA ARG A 42 26.80 0.60 10.56
C ARG A 42 25.31 0.36 10.75
N PRO A 43 24.74 0.66 11.93
CA PRO A 43 23.28 0.71 12.09
C PRO A 43 22.70 1.73 11.10
N LEU A 44 21.48 1.46 10.60
CA LEU A 44 20.73 2.42 9.79
C LEU A 44 20.81 3.79 10.44
N ALA A 45 21.52 4.72 9.79
CA ALA A 45 21.73 6.06 10.31
C ALA A 45 20.37 6.76 10.42
N GLN A 46 20.06 7.26 11.61
CA GLN A 46 19.06 8.31 11.76
C GLN A 46 19.60 9.51 10.97
N GLN A 47 18.99 9.82 9.85
CA GLN A 47 19.37 10.98 9.05
C GLN A 47 18.89 12.23 9.78
N GLU A 48 19.83 13.06 10.13
CA GLU A 48 19.62 14.51 10.23
C GLU A 48 19.23 15.01 8.82
N ASP A 49 18.32 15.98 8.73
CA ASP A 49 17.73 16.60 7.55
C ASP A 49 18.65 16.66 6.29
N GLY A 50 18.77 15.56 5.58
CA GLY A 50 19.51 15.47 4.32
C GLY A 50 18.64 15.88 3.14
N GLU A 51 19.16 16.73 2.29
CA GLU A 51 18.47 17.21 1.09
C GLU A 51 18.04 16.06 0.17
N TRP A 52 16.83 16.14 -0.31
CA TRP A 52 16.14 15.22 -1.23
C TRP A 52 16.90 14.88 -2.51
N SER A 53 17.75 15.81 -2.98
CA SER A 53 18.55 15.69 -4.19
C SER A 53 19.44 14.44 -4.27
N ASP A 54 19.74 13.83 -3.12
CA ASP A 54 20.69 12.72 -3.05
C ASP A 54 20.08 11.33 -3.34
N ILE A 55 18.75 11.18 -3.33
CA ILE A 55 18.13 9.87 -3.57
C ILE A 55 18.05 9.53 -5.07
N GLY A 56 18.11 10.55 -5.96
CA GLY A 56 18.05 10.38 -7.42
C GLY A 56 16.65 10.01 -7.92
N ILE A 57 15.63 10.40 -7.18
CA ILE A 57 14.22 10.25 -7.54
C ILE A 57 13.64 11.65 -7.70
N ASP A 58 12.94 11.89 -8.80
CA ASP A 58 12.19 13.09 -9.05
C ASP A 58 10.72 12.88 -8.68
N LEU A 59 10.20 13.62 -7.69
CA LEU A 59 8.82 13.50 -7.22
C LEU A 59 7.79 14.02 -8.23
N PHE A 60 8.22 14.93 -9.07
CA PHE A 60 7.35 15.72 -9.94
C PHE A 60 7.41 15.23 -11.39
N ASN A 61 8.58 14.74 -11.81
CA ASN A 61 8.79 14.28 -13.17
C ASN A 61 8.97 12.77 -13.20
N LEU A 62 8.18 12.10 -14.06
CA LEU A 62 8.29 10.65 -14.21
C LEU A 62 9.61 10.29 -14.91
N GLN A 63 10.57 9.84 -14.12
CA GLN A 63 11.86 9.36 -14.58
C GLN A 63 12.17 8.02 -13.94
N ARG A 64 12.38 6.97 -14.75
CA ARG A 64 12.75 5.66 -14.20
C ARG A 64 14.12 5.72 -13.53
N ARG A 65 14.19 5.11 -12.35
CA ARG A 65 15.43 4.88 -11.62
C ARG A 65 16.40 4.06 -12.48
N ASN A 66 17.65 4.48 -12.55
CA ASN A 66 18.69 3.71 -13.24
C ASN A 66 19.05 2.48 -12.38
N ALA A 67 18.51 1.30 -12.75
CA ALA A 67 18.84 0.02 -12.14
C ALA A 67 19.89 -0.72 -12.96
N SER A 68 20.69 -1.59 -12.31
CA SER A 68 21.54 -2.55 -13.03
C SER A 68 20.68 -3.53 -13.83
N VAL A 69 21.27 -4.18 -14.83
CA VAL A 69 20.56 -5.18 -15.64
C VAL A 69 20.78 -6.56 -15.05
N THR A 70 19.69 -7.27 -14.81
CA THR A 70 19.67 -8.69 -14.41
C THR A 70 19.11 -9.53 -15.53
N THR A 71 19.78 -10.64 -15.86
CA THR A 71 19.38 -11.59 -16.88
C THR A 71 18.68 -12.80 -16.26
N VAL A 72 17.47 -13.10 -16.72
CA VAL A 72 16.70 -14.27 -16.27
C VAL A 72 16.29 -15.08 -17.50
N GLY A 73 17.06 -16.11 -17.83
CA GLY A 73 16.89 -16.83 -19.10
C GLY A 73 16.95 -15.88 -20.30
N SER A 74 15.88 -15.81 -21.08
CA SER A 74 15.74 -14.91 -22.25
C SER A 74 15.32 -13.48 -21.86
N VAL A 75 14.97 -13.20 -20.59
CA VAL A 75 14.38 -11.92 -20.16
C VAL A 75 15.40 -11.04 -19.44
N LEU A 76 15.54 -9.79 -19.92
CA LEU A 76 16.33 -8.75 -19.26
C LEU A 76 15.43 -7.86 -18.40
N MET A 77 15.90 -7.52 -17.18
CA MET A 77 15.22 -6.64 -16.22
C MET A 77 16.16 -5.53 -15.76
N GLY A 78 15.61 -4.36 -15.48
CA GLY A 78 16.41 -3.19 -15.07
C GLY A 78 16.98 -2.42 -16.25
N GLY A 79 17.75 -1.38 -15.99
CA GLY A 79 18.22 -0.44 -17.01
C GLY A 79 17.07 0.15 -17.82
N ASN A 80 17.24 0.18 -19.14
CA ASN A 80 16.22 0.68 -20.06
C ASN A 80 15.22 -0.40 -20.54
N ASN A 81 15.28 -1.62 -19.97
CA ASN A 81 14.34 -2.66 -20.36
C ASN A 81 12.93 -2.33 -19.85
N PRO A 82 11.85 -2.78 -20.55
CA PRO A 82 10.49 -2.54 -20.12
C PRO A 82 10.21 -3.20 -18.75
N VAL A 83 9.24 -2.65 -18.02
CA VAL A 83 8.76 -3.25 -16.77
C VAL A 83 8.09 -4.59 -17.08
N ARG A 84 8.61 -5.68 -16.49
CA ARG A 84 8.15 -7.04 -16.74
C ARG A 84 6.96 -7.41 -15.89
N VAL A 85 6.02 -8.16 -16.46
CA VAL A 85 4.86 -8.69 -15.72
C VAL A 85 4.97 -10.19 -15.52
N GLN A 86 4.59 -10.67 -14.34
CA GLN A 86 4.68 -12.08 -13.99
C GLN A 86 3.51 -12.52 -13.10
N SER A 87 3.22 -13.82 -13.12
CA SER A 87 2.28 -14.44 -12.21
C SER A 87 2.86 -15.74 -11.63
N MET A 88 2.06 -16.47 -10.83
CA MET A 88 2.48 -17.65 -10.10
C MET A 88 1.44 -18.74 -10.19
N THR A 89 1.86 -19.98 -10.47
CA THR A 89 0.96 -21.15 -10.50
C THR A 89 0.38 -21.45 -9.12
N THR A 90 -0.82 -22.00 -9.11
CA THR A 90 -1.51 -22.53 -7.92
C THR A 90 -1.51 -24.07 -7.84
N THR A 91 -1.02 -24.73 -8.89
CA THR A 91 -0.91 -26.18 -8.99
C THR A 91 0.16 -26.75 -8.06
N ASP A 92 0.04 -28.05 -7.75
CA ASP A 92 1.14 -28.81 -7.14
C ASP A 92 2.30 -28.89 -8.14
N THR A 93 3.45 -28.38 -7.76
CA THR A 93 4.66 -28.38 -8.62
C THR A 93 5.19 -29.79 -8.89
N ASN A 94 4.77 -30.82 -8.13
CA ASN A 94 5.06 -32.21 -8.44
C ASN A 94 4.22 -32.75 -9.59
N ASP A 95 3.10 -32.11 -9.93
CA ASP A 95 2.28 -32.43 -11.10
C ASP A 95 2.80 -31.64 -12.30
N THR A 96 3.60 -32.31 -13.14
CA THR A 96 4.23 -31.70 -14.32
C THR A 96 3.20 -31.21 -15.33
N GLU A 97 2.15 -32.01 -15.59
CA GLU A 97 1.15 -31.70 -16.62
C GLU A 97 0.29 -30.51 -16.21
N ALA A 98 -0.28 -30.54 -15.01
CA ALA A 98 -1.10 -29.46 -14.49
C ALA A 98 -0.30 -28.15 -14.38
N SER A 99 0.95 -28.22 -13.88
CA SER A 99 1.80 -27.04 -13.73
C SER A 99 2.24 -26.44 -15.07
N ALA A 100 2.60 -27.28 -16.05
CA ALA A 100 2.93 -26.81 -17.39
C ALA A 100 1.70 -26.22 -18.10
N ALA A 101 0.52 -26.82 -17.98
CA ALA A 101 -0.71 -26.29 -18.55
C ALA A 101 -1.13 -24.94 -17.95
N GLN A 102 -0.99 -24.75 -16.63
CA GLN A 102 -1.27 -23.47 -15.99
C GLN A 102 -0.22 -22.40 -16.34
N ALA A 103 1.06 -22.79 -16.39
CA ALA A 103 2.13 -21.90 -16.86
C ALA A 103 1.89 -21.44 -18.30
N GLU A 104 1.44 -22.34 -19.18
CA GLU A 104 1.08 -21.99 -20.55
C GLU A 104 -0.05 -20.94 -20.62
N ARG A 105 -1.12 -21.08 -19.81
CA ARG A 105 -2.19 -20.06 -19.75
C ARG A 105 -1.67 -18.70 -19.30
N ILE A 106 -0.79 -18.68 -18.29
CA ILE A 106 -0.14 -17.43 -17.83
C ILE A 106 0.69 -16.80 -18.96
N ILE A 107 1.45 -17.60 -19.70
CA ILE A 107 2.26 -17.12 -20.84
C ILE A 107 1.36 -16.60 -21.96
N GLN A 108 0.29 -17.31 -22.30
CA GLN A 108 -0.68 -16.88 -23.33
C GLN A 108 -1.41 -15.61 -22.97
N ALA A 109 -1.61 -15.34 -21.68
CA ALA A 109 -2.14 -14.07 -21.18
C ALA A 109 -1.11 -12.91 -21.26
N GLY A 110 0.15 -13.19 -21.64
CA GLY A 110 1.24 -12.21 -21.77
C GLY A 110 2.21 -12.18 -20.57
N GLY A 111 2.19 -13.21 -19.74
CA GLY A 111 3.15 -13.34 -18.63
C GLY A 111 4.57 -13.59 -19.14
N GLU A 112 5.52 -12.76 -18.72
CA GLU A 112 6.91 -12.79 -19.18
C GLU A 112 7.80 -13.67 -18.27
N LEU A 113 7.32 -14.03 -17.09
CA LEU A 113 7.92 -15.00 -16.15
C LEU A 113 6.81 -15.76 -15.43
N VAL A 114 7.05 -17.03 -15.16
CA VAL A 114 6.12 -17.86 -14.38
C VAL A 114 6.81 -18.38 -13.12
N ARG A 115 6.19 -18.13 -11.94
CA ARG A 115 6.71 -18.55 -10.66
C ARG A 115 5.99 -19.82 -10.17
N LEU A 116 6.75 -20.79 -9.67
CA LEU A 116 6.26 -22.05 -9.12
C LEU A 116 6.68 -22.20 -7.67
N THR A 117 5.77 -22.70 -6.82
CA THR A 117 6.08 -23.06 -5.44
C THR A 117 7.09 -24.20 -5.41
N THR A 118 8.15 -24.08 -4.60
CA THR A 118 9.21 -25.07 -4.52
C THR A 118 9.57 -25.30 -3.04
N GLN A 119 8.84 -26.24 -2.40
CA GLN A 119 8.95 -26.49 -0.95
C GLN A 119 10.00 -27.53 -0.62
N GLY A 120 10.17 -28.51 -1.50
CA GLY A 120 11.04 -29.65 -1.30
C GLY A 120 11.87 -29.99 -2.52
N LYS A 121 12.76 -30.97 -2.33
CA LYS A 121 13.67 -31.43 -3.38
C LYS A 121 12.94 -31.98 -4.61
N ARG A 122 11.79 -32.65 -4.40
CA ARG A 122 11.01 -33.23 -5.50
C ARG A 122 10.46 -32.13 -6.44
N GLU A 123 9.88 -31.09 -5.88
CA GLU A 123 9.40 -29.93 -6.65
C GLU A 123 10.57 -29.24 -7.39
N ALA A 124 11.72 -29.08 -6.71
CA ALA A 124 12.91 -28.49 -7.32
C ALA A 124 13.42 -29.32 -8.52
N GLU A 125 13.50 -30.64 -8.39
CA GLU A 125 13.88 -31.54 -9.48
C GLU A 125 12.83 -31.57 -10.60
N ASN A 126 11.54 -31.45 -10.27
CA ASN A 126 10.45 -31.50 -11.25
C ASN A 126 10.37 -30.22 -12.11
N LEU A 127 10.96 -29.12 -11.68
CA LEU A 127 11.10 -27.90 -12.53
C LEU A 127 11.74 -28.23 -13.88
N ARG A 128 12.69 -29.17 -13.92
CA ARG A 128 13.30 -29.66 -15.17
C ARG A 128 12.24 -30.21 -16.13
N ASN A 129 11.30 -31.01 -15.63
CA ASN A 129 10.29 -31.65 -16.47
C ASN A 129 9.24 -30.61 -16.94
N ILE A 130 8.83 -29.69 -16.06
CA ILE A 130 7.91 -28.60 -16.40
C ILE A 130 8.55 -27.69 -17.46
N ASN A 131 9.83 -27.33 -17.27
CA ASN A 131 10.58 -26.54 -18.23
C ASN A 131 10.68 -27.26 -19.59
N ALA A 132 11.02 -28.55 -19.60
CA ALA A 132 11.07 -29.36 -20.82
C ALA A 132 9.74 -29.41 -21.56
N ALA A 133 8.61 -29.58 -20.82
CA ALA A 133 7.27 -29.59 -21.40
C ALA A 133 6.92 -28.26 -22.09
N LEU A 134 7.27 -27.13 -21.48
CA LEU A 134 7.07 -25.80 -22.06
C LEU A 134 7.96 -25.58 -23.31
N ARG A 135 9.24 -25.98 -23.22
CA ARG A 135 10.19 -25.87 -24.37
C ARG A 135 9.74 -26.72 -25.57
N GLN A 136 9.17 -27.94 -25.34
CA GLN A 136 8.59 -28.76 -26.40
C GLN A 136 7.41 -28.09 -27.12
N LYS A 137 6.67 -27.22 -26.41
CA LYS A 137 5.58 -26.41 -26.98
C LYS A 137 6.06 -25.10 -27.62
N GLY A 138 7.37 -24.82 -27.61
CA GLY A 138 7.97 -23.62 -28.19
C GLY A 138 8.02 -22.41 -27.29
N TYR A 139 7.69 -22.54 -26.02
CA TYR A 139 7.80 -21.43 -25.05
C TYR A 139 9.20 -21.38 -24.45
N ASP A 140 9.82 -20.20 -24.43
CA ASP A 140 11.13 -19.93 -23.82
C ASP A 140 11.03 -19.10 -22.53
N THR A 141 9.80 -18.83 -22.06
CA THR A 141 9.51 -18.05 -20.86
C THR A 141 10.22 -18.64 -19.64
N PRO A 142 10.98 -17.82 -18.88
CA PRO A 142 11.73 -18.29 -17.72
C PRO A 142 10.83 -18.73 -16.56
N LEU A 143 11.24 -19.81 -15.90
CA LEU A 143 10.63 -20.29 -14.66
C LEU A 143 11.35 -19.71 -13.44
N VAL A 144 10.57 -19.40 -12.41
CA VAL A 144 11.07 -18.88 -11.14
C VAL A 144 10.69 -19.83 -10.01
N ALA A 145 11.68 -20.45 -9.37
CA ALA A 145 11.47 -21.27 -8.18
C ALA A 145 11.24 -20.40 -6.94
N ASP A 146 10.15 -20.63 -6.21
CA ASP A 146 9.82 -19.90 -4.97
C ASP A 146 10.12 -20.78 -3.75
N VAL A 147 11.33 -20.63 -3.22
CA VAL A 147 11.86 -21.45 -2.12
C VAL A 147 11.65 -20.77 -0.77
N HIS A 148 11.21 -21.57 0.22
CA HIS A 148 11.05 -21.15 1.61
C HIS A 148 11.59 -22.22 2.58
N PHE A 149 12.10 -21.82 3.75
CA PHE A 149 12.53 -22.63 4.88
C PHE A 149 13.68 -23.63 4.66
N ASN A 150 14.01 -23.97 3.43
CA ASN A 150 15.02 -24.97 3.17
C ASN A 150 16.02 -24.48 2.11
N ALA A 151 17.15 -24.00 2.59
CA ALA A 151 18.21 -23.49 1.73
C ALA A 151 18.75 -24.58 0.75
N ASN A 152 18.79 -25.87 1.15
CA ASN A 152 19.25 -26.93 0.24
C ASN A 152 18.33 -27.15 -0.95
N VAL A 153 17.04 -26.81 -0.84
CA VAL A 153 16.10 -26.83 -1.97
C VAL A 153 16.46 -25.74 -2.99
N ALA A 154 16.95 -24.60 -2.53
CA ALA A 154 17.40 -23.52 -3.42
C ALA A 154 18.59 -23.96 -4.29
N ASP A 155 19.54 -24.73 -3.74
CA ASP A 155 20.68 -25.27 -4.49
C ASP A 155 20.21 -26.16 -5.66
N VAL A 156 19.27 -27.05 -5.39
CA VAL A 156 18.70 -27.95 -6.42
C VAL A 156 17.88 -27.16 -7.43
N ALA A 157 17.07 -26.19 -6.98
CA ALA A 157 16.26 -25.37 -7.87
C ALA A 157 17.11 -24.52 -8.82
N ALA A 158 18.30 -24.07 -8.38
CA ALA A 158 19.25 -23.31 -9.21
C ALA A 158 19.79 -24.09 -10.41
N LEU A 159 19.69 -25.42 -10.41
CA LEU A 159 20.09 -26.25 -11.54
C LEU A 159 19.00 -26.32 -12.64
N TYR A 160 17.76 -25.96 -12.35
CA TYR A 160 16.62 -26.25 -13.24
C TYR A 160 15.69 -25.07 -13.47
N ALA A 161 15.86 -23.94 -12.76
CA ALA A 161 15.09 -22.73 -12.95
C ALA A 161 16.02 -21.56 -13.35
N GLU A 162 15.52 -20.67 -14.18
CA GLU A 162 16.28 -19.49 -14.62
C GLU A 162 16.39 -18.41 -13.51
N LYS A 163 15.53 -18.51 -12.48
CA LYS A 163 15.62 -17.67 -11.29
C LYS A 163 15.17 -18.42 -10.04
N VAL A 164 15.89 -18.25 -8.94
CA VAL A 164 15.48 -18.76 -7.63
C VAL A 164 15.19 -17.62 -6.69
N ARG A 165 13.99 -17.62 -6.10
CA ARG A 165 13.66 -16.71 -4.98
C ARG A 165 13.96 -17.38 -3.67
N ILE A 166 14.75 -16.71 -2.85
CA ILE A 166 14.94 -17.02 -1.44
C ILE A 166 14.25 -15.97 -0.57
N ASN A 167 13.89 -16.36 0.65
CA ASN A 167 13.32 -15.43 1.64
C ASN A 167 14.30 -15.24 2.80
N PRO A 168 14.94 -14.07 2.94
CA PRO A 168 15.86 -13.78 4.03
C PRO A 168 15.36 -14.18 5.42
N GLY A 169 14.10 -13.94 5.72
CA GLY A 169 13.50 -14.22 7.02
C GLY A 169 13.40 -15.69 7.41
N ASN A 170 13.66 -16.63 6.48
CA ASN A 170 13.59 -18.07 6.73
C ASN A 170 14.56 -18.90 5.86
N TYR A 171 15.60 -18.28 5.34
CA TYR A 171 16.61 -18.98 4.53
C TYR A 171 17.67 -19.67 5.38
N VAL A 172 18.18 -18.98 6.41
CA VAL A 172 19.13 -19.49 7.42
C VAL A 172 18.50 -19.41 8.79
N ASP A 173 17.88 -18.29 9.11
CA ASP A 173 17.15 -18.11 10.35
C ASP A 173 15.97 -19.10 10.44
N PRO A 174 15.62 -19.61 11.63
CA PRO A 174 14.43 -20.40 11.82
C PRO A 174 13.18 -19.58 11.48
N GLY A 175 12.11 -20.25 11.05
CA GLY A 175 10.84 -19.60 10.79
C GLY A 175 10.35 -18.80 12.02
N ARG A 176 9.67 -17.68 11.77
CA ARG A 176 9.18 -16.74 12.79
C ARG A 176 8.35 -17.46 13.86
N THR A 177 8.73 -17.29 15.12
CA THR A 177 8.03 -17.83 16.30
C THR A 177 7.44 -16.76 17.21
N PHE A 178 7.62 -15.48 16.86
CA PHE A 178 7.20 -14.28 17.63
C PHE A 178 7.87 -14.18 19.01
N LYS A 179 9.08 -14.70 19.13
CA LYS A 179 9.88 -14.59 20.34
C LYS A 179 10.75 -13.35 20.29
N GLN A 180 10.84 -12.67 21.44
CA GLN A 180 11.83 -11.63 21.65
C GLN A 180 13.17 -12.31 21.98
N LEU A 181 14.20 -11.97 21.21
CA LEU A 181 15.56 -12.45 21.36
C LEU A 181 16.46 -11.27 21.74
N GLU A 182 17.44 -11.53 22.57
CA GLU A 182 18.44 -10.53 22.92
C GLU A 182 19.79 -10.97 22.34
N TYR A 183 20.45 -10.06 21.62
CA TYR A 183 21.75 -10.27 21.01
C TYR A 183 22.68 -9.12 21.37
N THR A 184 23.90 -9.45 21.79
CA THR A 184 25.00 -8.47 21.72
C THR A 184 25.38 -8.21 20.26
N ASP A 185 26.18 -7.18 20.01
CA ASP A 185 26.66 -6.89 18.66
C ASP A 185 27.56 -8.04 18.14
N GLU A 186 28.33 -8.67 19.00
CA GLU A 186 29.19 -9.83 18.67
C GLU A 186 28.34 -11.05 18.31
N GLU A 187 27.31 -11.36 19.08
CA GLU A 187 26.41 -12.49 18.84
C GLU A 187 25.63 -12.26 17.52
N TYR A 188 25.20 -11.02 17.27
CA TYR A 188 24.54 -10.68 16.00
C TYR A 188 25.49 -10.86 14.80
N ALA A 189 26.75 -10.45 14.94
CA ALA A 189 27.77 -10.64 13.90
C ALA A 189 28.03 -12.13 13.60
N GLU A 190 27.93 -13.01 14.60
CA GLU A 190 28.06 -14.47 14.40
C GLU A 190 26.86 -15.03 13.61
N GLU A 191 25.64 -14.50 13.82
CA GLU A 191 24.48 -14.88 13.00
C GLU A 191 24.67 -14.47 11.52
N ILE A 192 25.22 -13.27 11.26
CA ILE A 192 25.58 -12.84 9.91
C ILE A 192 26.60 -13.78 9.25
N LYS A 193 27.60 -14.27 10.00
CA LYS A 193 28.56 -15.26 9.49
C LYS A 193 27.88 -16.58 9.09
N LYS A 194 26.83 -17.00 9.80
CA LYS A 194 26.06 -18.20 9.42
C LYS A 194 25.31 -17.98 8.08
N ILE A 195 24.74 -16.78 7.90
CA ILE A 195 24.11 -16.41 6.62
C ILE A 195 25.15 -16.48 5.50
N ASP A 196 26.31 -15.88 5.72
CA ASP A 196 27.42 -15.86 4.79
C ASP A 196 27.87 -17.26 4.39
N ALA A 197 28.16 -18.11 5.38
CA ALA A 197 28.60 -19.50 5.17
C ALA A 197 27.60 -20.36 4.37
N ARG A 198 26.31 -20.02 4.42
CA ARG A 198 25.26 -20.76 3.68
C ARG A 198 24.93 -20.12 2.33
N PHE A 199 25.00 -18.80 2.23
CA PHE A 199 24.57 -18.08 1.03
C PHE A 199 25.62 -18.03 -0.05
N VAL A 200 26.91 -17.90 0.29
CA VAL A 200 28.01 -17.85 -0.70
C VAL A 200 28.11 -19.13 -1.55
N PRO A 201 28.03 -20.36 -1.00
CA PRO A 201 27.98 -21.58 -1.81
C PRO A 201 26.80 -21.58 -2.81
N PHE A 202 25.62 -21.14 -2.38
CA PHE A 202 24.46 -21.03 -3.26
C PHE A 202 24.68 -20.02 -4.40
N LEU A 203 25.29 -18.85 -4.12
CA LEU A 203 25.64 -17.88 -5.17
C LEU A 203 26.60 -18.48 -6.20
N ASN A 204 27.53 -19.35 -5.79
CA ASN A 204 28.43 -20.05 -6.73
C ASN A 204 27.69 -21.03 -7.63
N ILE A 205 26.75 -21.80 -7.08
CA ILE A 205 25.86 -22.67 -7.91
C ILE A 205 25.07 -21.82 -8.91
N CYS A 206 24.52 -20.68 -8.50
CA CYS A 206 23.79 -19.79 -9.38
C CYS A 206 24.69 -19.21 -10.49
N ARG A 207 25.94 -18.86 -10.15
CA ARG A 207 26.92 -18.35 -11.14
C ARG A 207 27.26 -19.41 -12.18
N GLU A 208 27.51 -20.65 -11.77
CA GLU A 208 27.81 -21.76 -12.67
C GLU A 208 26.66 -22.12 -13.62
N ASN A 209 25.42 -21.92 -13.18
CA ASN A 209 24.22 -22.26 -13.95
C ASN A 209 23.55 -21.04 -14.62
N ASN A 210 24.14 -19.85 -14.55
CA ASN A 210 23.56 -18.59 -15.03
C ASN A 210 22.16 -18.29 -14.43
N THR A 211 21.92 -18.74 -13.21
CA THR A 211 20.64 -18.57 -12.51
C THR A 211 20.61 -17.24 -11.77
N ALA A 212 19.58 -16.44 -11.99
CA ALA A 212 19.36 -15.21 -11.24
C ALA A 212 18.85 -15.51 -9.82
N VAL A 213 19.19 -14.66 -8.89
CA VAL A 213 18.68 -14.75 -7.51
C VAL A 213 17.68 -13.63 -7.24
N ARG A 214 16.50 -13.97 -6.72
CA ARG A 214 15.61 -12.96 -6.14
C ARG A 214 15.67 -13.01 -4.60
N ILE A 215 16.17 -11.94 -4.00
CA ILE A 215 16.10 -11.72 -2.57
C ILE A 215 14.72 -11.15 -2.29
N GLY A 216 13.84 -11.98 -1.72
CA GLY A 216 12.42 -11.69 -1.59
C GLY A 216 11.96 -11.63 -0.15
N VAL A 217 11.95 -10.43 0.45
CA VAL A 217 11.46 -10.21 1.81
C VAL A 217 9.94 -10.03 1.79
N ASN A 218 9.26 -10.73 2.68
CA ASN A 218 7.87 -10.50 3.02
C ASN A 218 7.79 -9.98 4.46
N HIS A 219 7.05 -8.92 4.69
CA HIS A 219 6.84 -8.33 6.02
C HIS A 219 6.40 -9.39 7.05
N GLY A 220 5.44 -10.23 6.68
CA GLY A 220 4.91 -11.28 7.55
C GLY A 220 5.88 -12.40 7.93
N SER A 221 7.03 -12.52 7.26
CA SER A 221 7.98 -13.62 7.49
C SER A 221 9.39 -13.13 7.87
N LEU A 222 9.51 -11.95 8.47
CA LEU A 222 10.77 -11.50 9.07
C LEU A 222 11.20 -12.45 10.19
N SER A 223 12.51 -12.71 10.32
CA SER A 223 13.03 -13.55 11.40
C SER A 223 12.87 -12.89 12.77
N ASP A 224 12.78 -13.71 13.82
CA ASP A 224 12.73 -13.20 15.20
C ASP A 224 13.98 -12.38 15.55
N ARG A 225 15.15 -12.68 14.93
CA ARG A 225 16.40 -11.92 15.07
C ARG A 225 16.25 -10.48 14.56
N ILE A 226 15.74 -10.30 13.34
CA ILE A 226 15.49 -8.98 12.76
C ILE A 226 14.43 -8.23 13.59
N MET A 227 13.33 -8.90 13.92
CA MET A 227 12.25 -8.32 14.71
C MET A 227 12.70 -7.84 16.08
N SER A 228 13.59 -8.59 16.73
CA SER A 228 14.08 -8.24 18.06
C SER A 228 15.01 -7.04 18.05
N ARG A 229 15.81 -6.86 16.97
CA ARG A 229 16.77 -5.76 16.87
C ARG A 229 16.20 -4.48 16.24
N TYR A 230 15.38 -4.61 15.20
CA TYR A 230 14.87 -3.48 14.39
C TYR A 230 13.36 -3.25 14.54
N GLY A 231 12.65 -4.18 15.18
CA GLY A 231 11.19 -4.12 15.33
C GLY A 231 10.42 -4.47 14.05
N ASP A 232 9.10 -4.37 14.14
CA ASP A 232 8.14 -4.55 13.03
C ASP A 232 8.03 -3.24 12.24
N THR A 233 9.09 -2.84 11.58
CA THR A 233 9.26 -1.52 10.97
C THR A 233 9.80 -1.61 9.53
N PRO A 234 9.62 -0.58 8.70
CA PRO A 234 10.30 -0.49 7.40
C PRO A 234 11.82 -0.68 7.49
N ALA A 235 12.46 -0.19 8.54
CA ALA A 235 13.90 -0.36 8.76
C ALA A 235 14.28 -1.84 8.95
N GLY A 236 13.51 -2.61 9.72
CA GLY A 236 13.74 -4.05 9.90
C GLY A 236 13.54 -4.83 8.59
N ILE A 237 12.52 -4.47 7.81
CA ILE A 237 12.28 -5.06 6.49
C ILE A 237 13.47 -4.82 5.55
N VAL A 238 13.97 -3.59 5.51
CA VAL A 238 15.10 -3.18 4.67
C VAL A 238 16.38 -3.88 5.11
N GLU A 239 16.69 -3.90 6.40
CA GLU A 239 17.91 -4.54 6.90
C GLU A 239 17.93 -6.04 6.63
N SER A 240 16.79 -6.73 6.77
CA SER A 240 16.65 -8.14 6.38
C SER A 240 17.05 -8.39 4.91
N CYS A 241 16.87 -7.41 4.04
CA CYS A 241 17.30 -7.46 2.65
C CYS A 241 18.77 -7.10 2.49
N MET A 242 19.23 -6.02 3.16
CA MET A 242 20.55 -5.46 3.01
C MET A 242 21.65 -6.41 3.49
N GLU A 243 21.40 -7.23 4.51
CA GLU A 243 22.34 -8.28 4.97
C GLU A 243 22.75 -9.20 3.80
N PHE A 244 21.81 -9.62 2.98
CA PHE A 244 22.08 -10.47 1.81
C PHE A 244 22.68 -9.68 0.63
N LEU A 245 22.27 -8.43 0.43
CA LEU A 245 22.80 -7.59 -0.65
C LEU A 245 24.26 -7.23 -0.45
N ARG A 246 24.69 -6.98 0.79
CA ARG A 246 26.11 -6.74 1.12
C ARG A 246 26.98 -7.96 0.77
N ILE A 247 26.44 -9.18 0.99
CA ILE A 247 27.12 -10.41 0.58
C ILE A 247 27.19 -10.47 -0.96
N CYS A 248 26.08 -10.24 -1.68
CA CYS A 248 26.09 -10.21 -3.14
C CYS A 248 27.12 -9.22 -3.70
N LYS A 249 27.18 -8.00 -3.13
CA LYS A 249 28.15 -6.96 -3.52
C LYS A 249 29.59 -7.43 -3.29
N ARG A 250 29.89 -7.96 -2.12
CA ARG A 250 31.22 -8.49 -1.77
C ARG A 250 31.65 -9.63 -2.69
N GLU A 251 30.74 -10.56 -2.97
CA GLU A 251 30.98 -11.71 -3.87
C GLU A 251 30.93 -11.33 -5.36
N GLN A 252 30.70 -10.07 -5.70
CA GLN A 252 30.55 -9.58 -7.07
C GLN A 252 29.46 -10.36 -7.86
N PHE A 253 28.39 -10.73 -7.18
CA PHE A 253 27.23 -11.39 -7.79
C PHE A 253 26.16 -10.34 -8.13
N SER A 254 26.10 -9.94 -9.40
CA SER A 254 25.20 -8.87 -9.88
C SER A 254 23.86 -9.36 -10.41
N ASN A 255 23.69 -10.67 -10.66
CA ASN A 255 22.46 -11.21 -11.25
C ASN A 255 21.36 -11.35 -10.20
N VAL A 256 20.97 -10.23 -9.60
CA VAL A 256 20.07 -10.12 -8.46
C VAL A 256 18.84 -9.29 -8.81
N VAL A 257 17.67 -9.74 -8.36
CA VAL A 257 16.42 -8.97 -8.31
C VAL A 257 15.97 -8.90 -6.84
N ILE A 258 15.40 -7.80 -6.42
CA ILE A 258 14.95 -7.63 -5.04
C ILE A 258 13.43 -7.48 -5.00
N SER A 259 12.81 -7.98 -3.95
CA SER A 259 11.41 -7.64 -3.67
C SER A 259 11.18 -7.45 -2.17
N ILE A 260 10.49 -6.38 -1.82
CA ILE A 260 9.85 -6.20 -0.53
C ILE A 260 8.36 -6.23 -0.75
N LYS A 261 7.64 -7.01 0.06
CA LYS A 261 6.20 -7.15 -0.02
C LYS A 261 5.55 -7.08 1.36
N ALA A 262 4.41 -6.41 1.42
CA ALA A 262 3.54 -6.36 2.58
C ALA A 262 2.07 -6.31 2.12
N SER A 263 1.14 -6.71 2.97
CA SER A 263 -0.30 -6.53 2.77
C SER A 263 -0.74 -5.09 3.04
N ASN A 264 0.01 -4.36 3.87
CA ASN A 264 -0.15 -2.94 4.11
C ASN A 264 0.60 -2.14 3.03
N THR A 265 -0.12 -1.37 2.22
CA THR A 265 0.43 -0.59 1.10
C THR A 265 1.39 0.50 1.56
N VAL A 266 1.10 1.16 2.69
CA VAL A 266 1.95 2.22 3.26
C VAL A 266 3.30 1.64 3.68
N VAL A 267 3.29 0.55 4.46
CA VAL A 267 4.51 -0.15 4.89
C VAL A 267 5.32 -0.63 3.68
N MET A 268 4.66 -1.17 2.66
CA MET A 268 5.32 -1.65 1.45
C MET A 268 6.01 -0.51 0.71
N VAL A 269 5.32 0.61 0.48
CA VAL A 269 5.88 1.77 -0.24
C VAL A 269 7.03 2.40 0.54
N GLN A 270 6.86 2.66 1.84
CA GLN A 270 7.91 3.20 2.71
C GLN A 270 9.16 2.31 2.73
N SER A 271 8.97 0.99 2.86
CA SER A 271 10.09 0.04 2.88
C SER A 271 10.85 -0.01 1.55
N VAL A 272 10.14 0.06 0.40
CA VAL A 272 10.81 0.07 -0.91
C VAL A 272 11.54 1.39 -1.15
N ARG A 273 10.95 2.52 -0.79
CA ARG A 273 11.60 3.84 -0.86
C ARG A 273 12.87 3.88 0.00
N LEU A 274 12.78 3.40 1.24
CA LEU A 274 13.92 3.31 2.16
C LEU A 274 14.99 2.35 1.63
N LEU A 275 14.61 1.21 1.03
CA LEU A 275 15.56 0.30 0.39
C LEU A 275 16.32 0.97 -0.76
N VAL A 276 15.62 1.74 -1.61
CA VAL A 276 16.27 2.47 -2.72
C VAL A 276 17.30 3.46 -2.17
N GLN A 277 16.94 4.20 -1.14
CA GLN A 277 17.86 5.12 -0.47
C GLN A 277 19.08 4.38 0.11
N GLN A 278 18.85 3.30 0.86
CA GLN A 278 19.93 2.54 1.49
C GLN A 278 20.86 1.87 0.45
N MET A 279 20.30 1.31 -0.62
CA MET A 279 21.10 0.77 -1.72
C MET A 279 22.01 1.84 -2.34
N ARG A 280 21.48 3.04 -2.57
CA ARG A 280 22.26 4.14 -3.13
C ARG A 280 23.41 4.57 -2.20
N LEU A 281 23.14 4.68 -0.89
CA LEU A 281 24.17 5.00 0.10
C LEU A 281 25.31 3.96 0.15
N GLU A 282 25.00 2.72 -0.22
CA GLU A 282 25.97 1.62 -0.26
C GLU A 282 26.40 1.26 -1.70
N ASP A 283 26.26 2.16 -2.68
CA ASP A 283 26.62 1.96 -4.10
C ASP A 283 26.02 0.69 -4.72
N MET A 284 24.73 0.50 -4.52
CA MET A 284 23.96 -0.60 -5.11
C MET A 284 22.74 -0.05 -5.85
N ASN A 285 22.40 -0.69 -6.98
CA ASN A 285 21.27 -0.26 -7.81
C ASN A 285 20.51 -1.44 -8.45
N TYR A 286 20.40 -2.56 -7.75
CA TYR A 286 19.71 -3.75 -8.26
C TYR A 286 18.25 -3.49 -8.66
N PRO A 287 17.73 -4.22 -9.68
CA PRO A 287 16.35 -4.10 -10.12
C PRO A 287 15.36 -4.60 -9.07
N LEU A 288 14.17 -4.01 -9.07
CA LEU A 288 13.13 -4.22 -8.08
C LEU A 288 11.89 -4.89 -8.67
N HIS A 289 11.40 -5.94 -7.97
CA HIS A 289 10.12 -6.58 -8.22
C HIS A 289 9.08 -6.07 -7.23
N LEU A 290 8.05 -5.39 -7.72
CA LEU A 290 6.99 -4.82 -6.89
C LEU A 290 5.78 -5.76 -6.78
N GLY A 291 5.08 -5.66 -5.67
CA GLY A 291 3.82 -6.36 -5.46
C GLY A 291 3.29 -6.15 -4.04
N VAL A 292 1.97 -6.00 -3.93
CA VAL A 292 1.25 -6.05 -2.66
C VAL A 292 0.88 -7.52 -2.40
N THR A 293 1.17 -8.04 -1.22
CA THR A 293 0.74 -9.39 -0.82
C THR A 293 -0.68 -9.36 -0.32
N GLU A 294 -1.40 -10.47 -0.49
CA GLU A 294 -2.74 -10.65 0.06
C GLU A 294 -3.68 -9.47 -0.25
N ALA A 295 -3.60 -8.97 -1.49
CA ALA A 295 -4.37 -7.78 -1.90
C ALA A 295 -5.89 -8.02 -1.89
N GLY A 296 -6.31 -9.27 -2.01
CA GLY A 296 -7.72 -9.65 -2.05
C GLY A 296 -8.20 -10.00 -3.45
N GLU A 297 -9.51 -10.03 -3.65
CA GLU A 297 -10.15 -10.33 -4.92
C GLU A 297 -10.91 -9.11 -5.48
N GLY A 298 -11.25 -9.18 -6.77
CA GLY A 298 -12.10 -8.20 -7.43
C GLY A 298 -11.58 -6.77 -7.29
N GLU A 299 -12.48 -5.88 -6.95
CA GLU A 299 -12.26 -4.44 -6.77
C GLU A 299 -11.15 -4.13 -5.75
N ASP A 300 -11.21 -4.77 -4.56
CA ASP A 300 -10.26 -4.49 -3.48
C ASP A 300 -8.82 -4.85 -3.86
N GLY A 301 -8.64 -6.00 -4.54
CA GLY A 301 -7.33 -6.45 -4.99
C GLY A 301 -6.72 -5.52 -6.05
N ARG A 302 -7.54 -5.06 -6.99
CA ARG A 302 -7.12 -4.15 -8.06
C ARG A 302 -6.75 -2.78 -7.51
N ILE A 303 -7.63 -2.17 -6.69
CA ILE A 303 -7.39 -0.85 -6.06
C ILE A 303 -6.15 -0.90 -5.17
N LYS A 304 -6.03 -1.89 -4.29
CA LYS A 304 -4.90 -2.02 -3.37
C LYS A 304 -3.58 -2.20 -4.12
N SER A 305 -3.57 -3.03 -5.18
CA SER A 305 -2.39 -3.22 -6.03
C SER A 305 -2.02 -1.94 -6.77
N ALA A 306 -3.00 -1.22 -7.33
CA ALA A 306 -2.75 0.02 -8.05
C ALA A 306 -2.27 1.15 -7.12
N VAL A 307 -2.81 1.26 -5.89
CA VAL A 307 -2.30 2.20 -4.88
C VAL A 307 -0.85 1.90 -4.54
N GLY A 308 -0.51 0.66 -4.17
CA GLY A 308 0.84 0.33 -3.72
C GLY A 308 1.87 0.30 -4.86
N ILE A 309 1.63 -0.50 -5.90
CA ILE A 309 2.54 -0.63 -7.05
C ILE A 309 2.56 0.66 -7.86
N GLY A 310 1.39 1.28 -8.09
CA GLY A 310 1.26 2.51 -8.86
C GLY A 310 2.00 3.69 -8.23
N THR A 311 2.04 3.79 -6.90
CA THR A 311 2.84 4.81 -6.20
C THR A 311 4.33 4.66 -6.56
N LEU A 312 4.88 3.47 -6.43
CA LEU A 312 6.30 3.24 -6.71
C LEU A 312 6.65 3.40 -8.19
N LEU A 313 5.79 2.91 -9.09
CA LEU A 313 5.98 3.14 -10.54
C LEU A 313 5.92 4.63 -10.89
N SER A 314 5.05 5.41 -10.24
CA SER A 314 4.96 6.87 -10.42
C SER A 314 6.20 7.60 -9.91
N ASP A 315 6.92 7.02 -8.95
CA ASP A 315 8.23 7.49 -8.47
C ASP A 315 9.39 7.00 -9.38
N GLY A 316 9.10 6.30 -10.48
CA GLY A 316 10.10 5.70 -11.36
C GLY A 316 10.76 4.43 -10.78
N ILE A 317 10.22 3.85 -9.73
CA ILE A 317 10.73 2.65 -9.06
C ILE A 317 9.98 1.43 -9.55
N GLY A 318 10.70 0.40 -10.01
CA GLY A 318 10.16 -0.90 -10.39
C GLY A 318 10.60 -1.36 -11.77
N ASP A 319 11.06 -2.61 -11.84
CA ASP A 319 11.58 -3.25 -13.05
C ASP A 319 10.77 -4.50 -13.44
N THR A 320 10.03 -5.04 -12.48
CA THR A 320 9.06 -6.11 -12.70
C THR A 320 7.97 -6.02 -11.64
N ILE A 321 6.75 -6.43 -11.99
CA ILE A 321 5.61 -6.41 -11.06
C ILE A 321 4.83 -7.72 -11.05
N ARG A 322 4.13 -7.97 -9.93
CA ARG A 322 3.03 -8.93 -9.84
C ARG A 322 1.86 -8.30 -9.10
N VAL A 323 0.73 -8.21 -9.75
CA VAL A 323 -0.56 -8.01 -9.09
C VAL A 323 -0.99 -9.34 -8.47
N SER A 324 -1.37 -9.37 -7.21
CA SER A 324 -1.74 -10.60 -6.51
C SER A 324 -3.24 -10.60 -6.25
N LEU A 325 -3.99 -11.36 -7.03
CA LEU A 325 -5.45 -11.47 -6.91
C LEU A 325 -5.84 -12.86 -6.43
N SER A 326 -6.91 -12.95 -5.64
CA SER A 326 -7.52 -14.23 -5.24
C SER A 326 -8.40 -14.79 -6.37
N GLU A 327 -7.87 -14.76 -7.61
CA GLU A 327 -8.48 -15.16 -8.87
C GLU A 327 -7.59 -16.18 -9.60
N ASP A 328 -7.92 -16.56 -10.85
CA ASP A 328 -7.02 -17.38 -11.65
C ASP A 328 -5.72 -16.64 -11.97
N PRO A 329 -4.55 -17.29 -11.87
CA PRO A 329 -3.27 -16.61 -12.04
C PRO A 329 -3.11 -15.87 -13.37
N GLU A 330 -3.71 -16.35 -14.44
CA GLU A 330 -3.73 -15.71 -15.75
C GLU A 330 -4.49 -14.37 -15.75
N ALA A 331 -5.49 -14.18 -14.87
CA ALA A 331 -6.23 -12.92 -14.73
C ALA A 331 -5.37 -11.77 -14.15
N GLU A 332 -4.29 -12.09 -13.43
CA GLU A 332 -3.35 -11.09 -12.90
C GLU A 332 -2.63 -10.32 -14.02
N ILE A 333 -2.36 -10.97 -15.15
CA ILE A 333 -1.48 -10.44 -16.21
C ILE A 333 -2.08 -9.22 -16.93
N PRO A 334 -3.31 -9.24 -17.43
CA PRO A 334 -3.89 -8.05 -18.08
C PRO A 334 -4.02 -6.85 -17.13
N VAL A 335 -4.34 -7.09 -15.85
CA VAL A 335 -4.39 -6.03 -14.83
C VAL A 335 -3.01 -5.43 -14.58
N ALA A 336 -1.98 -6.27 -14.45
CA ALA A 336 -0.60 -5.82 -14.26
C ALA A 336 -0.11 -5.02 -15.47
N ARG A 337 -0.37 -5.49 -16.70
CA ARG A 337 0.02 -4.80 -17.93
C ARG A 337 -0.68 -3.46 -18.06
N ALA A 338 -2.01 -3.41 -17.84
CA ALA A 338 -2.79 -2.17 -17.90
C ALA A 338 -2.26 -1.11 -16.90
N LEU A 339 -1.84 -1.52 -15.70
CA LEU A 339 -1.24 -0.62 -14.71
C LEU A 339 0.10 -0.05 -15.20
N VAL A 340 0.99 -0.92 -15.71
CA VAL A 340 2.29 -0.50 -16.26
C VAL A 340 2.10 0.47 -17.43
N ASP A 341 1.31 0.08 -18.42
CA ASP A 341 1.09 0.86 -19.64
C ASP A 341 0.47 2.23 -19.32
N TYR A 342 -0.46 2.28 -18.36
CA TYR A 342 -1.09 3.53 -17.94
C TYR A 342 -0.08 4.51 -17.32
N ILE A 343 0.85 4.02 -16.51
CA ILE A 343 1.86 4.89 -15.88
C ILE A 343 2.96 5.24 -16.88
N GLU A 344 3.44 4.28 -17.67
CA GLU A 344 4.47 4.53 -18.70
C GLU A 344 3.99 5.52 -19.78
N ALA A 345 2.68 5.55 -20.08
CA ALA A 345 2.08 6.51 -21.00
C ALA A 345 2.27 7.98 -20.56
N ARG A 346 2.56 8.24 -19.27
CA ARG A 346 2.88 9.59 -18.76
C ARG A 346 4.29 10.06 -19.19
N SER A 347 5.16 9.15 -19.62
CA SER A 347 6.53 9.48 -20.03
C SER A 347 6.57 10.52 -21.16
N GLY A 348 7.63 11.34 -21.19
CA GLY A 348 7.75 12.44 -22.16
C GLY A 348 6.74 13.56 -21.97
N HIS A 349 6.24 13.75 -20.76
CA HIS A 349 5.47 14.92 -20.37
C HIS A 349 6.34 16.20 -20.34
N LEU A 350 5.71 17.36 -20.36
CA LEU A 350 6.40 18.64 -20.16
C LEU A 350 7.05 18.67 -18.77
N PRO A 351 8.24 19.26 -18.61
CA PRO A 351 8.89 19.37 -17.30
C PRO A 351 8.03 20.15 -16.29
N ILE A 352 7.96 19.66 -15.07
CA ILE A 352 7.31 20.29 -13.93
C ILE A 352 8.40 20.89 -13.05
N PRO A 353 8.60 22.22 -13.06
CA PRO A 353 9.71 22.89 -12.34
C PRO A 353 9.35 23.14 -10.87
N ALA A 354 9.10 22.07 -10.11
CA ALA A 354 8.74 22.13 -8.71
C ALA A 354 9.86 21.63 -7.81
N GLN A 355 9.79 21.99 -6.53
CA GLN A 355 10.69 21.53 -5.49
C GLN A 355 9.89 20.99 -4.31
N ALA A 356 10.43 19.95 -3.65
CA ALA A 356 9.83 19.41 -2.46
C ALA A 356 9.87 20.42 -1.31
N ALA A 357 8.78 20.53 -0.57
CA ALA A 357 8.70 21.40 0.60
C ALA A 357 9.68 20.93 1.68
N LYS A 358 10.29 21.89 2.36
CA LYS A 358 11.18 21.60 3.49
C LYS A 358 10.39 20.86 4.58
N GLY A 359 10.94 19.75 5.07
CA GLY A 359 10.30 18.91 6.09
C GLY A 359 9.45 17.79 5.53
N PHE A 360 9.25 17.69 4.21
CA PHE A 360 8.65 16.48 3.63
C PHE A 360 9.63 15.31 3.69
N ASN A 361 9.23 14.19 4.29
CA ASN A 361 10.04 12.97 4.37
C ASN A 361 9.53 11.92 3.37
N TYR A 362 10.28 11.71 2.30
CA TYR A 362 9.89 10.79 1.23
C TYR A 362 9.82 9.32 1.66
N THR A 363 10.71 8.86 2.51
CA THR A 363 10.78 7.46 2.95
C THR A 363 9.78 7.13 4.06
N ALA A 364 9.33 8.15 4.80
CA ALA A 364 8.34 8.04 5.86
C ALA A 364 7.42 9.27 5.85
N PRO A 365 6.58 9.44 4.80
CA PRO A 365 5.72 10.61 4.70
C PRO A 365 4.74 10.67 5.87
N GLU A 366 4.60 11.85 6.44
CA GLU A 366 3.58 12.18 7.43
C GLU A 366 2.50 13.04 6.77
N ARG A 367 1.32 13.06 7.38
CA ARG A 367 0.24 13.92 6.89
C ARG A 367 0.64 15.38 6.98
N ARG A 368 0.51 16.12 5.86
CA ARG A 368 0.74 17.56 5.81
C ARG A 368 -0.16 18.27 6.84
N PRO A 369 0.38 19.15 7.69
CA PRO A 369 -0.44 19.94 8.61
C PRO A 369 -1.36 20.88 7.84
N THR A 370 -2.66 20.86 8.15
CA THR A 370 -3.66 21.76 7.55
C THR A 370 -4.54 22.37 8.62
N THR A 371 -5.03 23.58 8.37
CA THR A 371 -6.04 24.22 9.23
C THR A 371 -7.40 23.65 8.89
N PRO A 372 -8.18 23.12 9.87
CA PRO A 372 -9.47 22.53 9.57
C PRO A 372 -10.47 23.60 9.10
N VAL A 373 -11.19 23.28 8.02
CA VAL A 373 -12.33 24.05 7.50
C VAL A 373 -13.55 23.14 7.58
N ALA A 374 -14.47 23.41 8.50
CA ALA A 374 -15.54 22.52 8.90
C ALA A 374 -15.00 21.10 9.25
N ASN A 375 -15.36 20.07 8.49
CA ASN A 375 -14.88 18.71 8.70
C ASN A 375 -13.76 18.30 7.70
N ILE A 376 -13.09 19.25 7.05
CA ILE A 376 -12.01 19.02 6.08
C ILE A 376 -10.70 19.51 6.66
N GLY A 377 -9.65 18.71 6.59
CA GLY A 377 -8.32 19.09 7.10
C GLY A 377 -8.11 18.87 8.59
N GLY A 378 -6.94 19.24 9.09
CA GLY A 378 -6.51 18.97 10.46
C GLY A 378 -6.52 17.48 10.78
N GLU A 379 -7.07 17.11 11.93
CA GLU A 379 -7.20 15.71 12.38
C GLU A 379 -8.44 14.98 11.82
N ASN A 380 -9.24 15.65 10.98
CA ASN A 380 -10.41 15.02 10.38
C ASN A 380 -10.00 13.94 9.36
N LEU A 381 -10.86 12.91 9.22
CA LEU A 381 -10.70 11.93 8.15
C LEU A 381 -10.87 12.61 6.79
N PRO A 382 -10.10 12.18 5.76
CA PRO A 382 -10.27 12.71 4.41
C PRO A 382 -11.69 12.54 3.90
N VAL A 383 -12.24 13.62 3.33
CA VAL A 383 -13.62 13.64 2.82
C VAL A 383 -13.72 13.04 1.42
N VAL A 384 -14.92 12.54 1.09
CA VAL A 384 -15.28 12.14 -0.27
C VAL A 384 -16.28 13.14 -0.83
N ILE A 385 -15.96 13.74 -1.98
CA ILE A 385 -16.89 14.57 -2.76
C ILE A 385 -17.41 13.74 -3.92
N SER A 386 -18.74 13.76 -4.10
CA SER A 386 -19.43 13.06 -5.17
C SER A 386 -19.97 14.02 -6.20
N ASN A 387 -19.89 13.65 -7.48
CA ASN A 387 -20.42 14.44 -8.59
C ASN A 387 -21.89 14.07 -8.90
N ARG A 388 -22.80 15.05 -8.80
CA ARG A 388 -24.21 14.91 -9.16
C ARG A 388 -24.66 16.15 -9.94
N THR A 389 -23.79 16.61 -10.84
CA THR A 389 -23.97 17.87 -11.60
C THR A 389 -25.32 17.93 -12.27
N ASP A 390 -26.04 19.04 -12.04
CA ASP A 390 -27.28 19.46 -12.72
C ASP A 390 -28.40 18.40 -12.75
N LYS A 391 -28.46 17.52 -11.75
CA LYS A 391 -29.51 16.53 -11.58
C LYS A 391 -30.73 17.13 -10.86
N ASP A 392 -31.95 16.90 -11.39
CA ASP A 392 -33.19 17.32 -10.73
C ASP A 392 -33.35 16.71 -9.34
N LYS A 393 -32.91 15.49 -9.17
CA LYS A 393 -32.90 14.76 -7.87
C LYS A 393 -31.56 14.08 -7.65
N VAL A 394 -31.05 14.24 -6.44
CA VAL A 394 -29.84 13.56 -6.02
C VAL A 394 -30.21 12.26 -5.33
N HIS A 395 -29.73 11.15 -5.86
CA HIS A 395 -29.80 9.84 -5.25
C HIS A 395 -28.43 9.47 -4.68
N VAL A 396 -28.39 9.06 -3.42
CA VAL A 396 -27.19 8.55 -2.78
C VAL A 396 -27.59 7.25 -2.10
N VAL A 397 -26.87 6.19 -2.40
CA VAL A 397 -27.12 4.88 -1.80
C VAL A 397 -27.07 4.98 -0.28
N ALA A 398 -28.06 4.39 0.37
CA ALA A 398 -28.22 4.45 1.83
C ALA A 398 -27.24 3.58 2.61
N ASN A 399 -26.00 3.43 2.14
CA ASN A 399 -24.95 2.82 2.93
C ASN A 399 -24.31 3.90 3.79
N ALA A 400 -24.62 3.90 5.08
CA ALA A 400 -24.26 4.96 6.01
C ALA A 400 -22.75 5.28 6.03
N ASP A 401 -21.88 4.30 5.74
CA ASP A 401 -20.43 4.48 5.85
C ASP A 401 -19.73 4.81 4.54
N GLN A 402 -20.38 4.58 3.41
CA GLN A 402 -19.92 5.01 2.08
C GLN A 402 -20.79 6.12 1.51
N THR A 403 -21.35 6.96 2.39
CA THR A 403 -22.08 8.15 1.97
C THR A 403 -21.07 9.27 1.76
N PRO A 404 -21.02 9.89 0.57
CA PRO A 404 -20.19 11.07 0.31
C PRO A 404 -20.45 12.18 1.33
N ASP A 405 -19.36 12.86 1.76
CA ASP A 405 -19.42 13.94 2.74
C ASP A 405 -19.98 15.22 2.11
N TYR A 406 -19.65 15.44 0.83
CA TYR A 406 -20.13 16.58 0.03
C TYR A 406 -20.64 16.08 -1.32
N ILE A 407 -21.62 16.82 -1.86
CA ILE A 407 -22.23 16.52 -3.18
C ILE A 407 -22.15 17.77 -4.06
N TYR A 408 -21.38 17.69 -5.13
CA TYR A 408 -21.35 18.76 -6.13
C TYR A 408 -22.58 18.65 -7.04
N ILE A 409 -23.35 19.74 -7.13
CA ILE A 409 -24.64 19.83 -7.82
C ILE A 409 -24.60 20.76 -9.04
N GLY A 410 -23.45 21.31 -9.42
CA GLY A 410 -23.31 22.25 -10.54
C GLY A 410 -24.06 23.55 -10.25
N ARG A 411 -24.90 23.96 -11.20
CA ARG A 411 -25.67 25.21 -11.15
C ARG A 411 -27.11 25.01 -10.71
N HIS A 412 -27.57 23.77 -10.63
CA HIS A 412 -28.98 23.44 -10.42
C HIS A 412 -29.22 22.93 -8.99
N LEU A 413 -30.18 23.55 -8.31
CA LEU A 413 -30.56 23.13 -6.94
C LEU A 413 -31.53 21.94 -7.04
N PRO A 414 -31.17 20.74 -6.58
CA PRO A 414 -32.04 19.58 -6.69
C PRO A 414 -33.27 19.70 -5.79
N ALA A 415 -34.40 19.14 -6.26
CA ALA A 415 -35.67 19.21 -5.54
C ALA A 415 -35.73 18.44 -4.20
N ASN A 416 -34.78 17.51 -3.99
CA ASN A 416 -34.73 16.64 -2.80
C ASN A 416 -33.56 16.95 -1.87
N LEU A 417 -33.24 18.21 -1.62
CA LEU A 417 -32.25 18.62 -0.63
C LEU A 417 -32.51 17.96 0.72
N SER A 418 -31.46 17.43 1.32
CA SER A 418 -31.48 16.83 2.64
C SER A 418 -30.69 17.68 3.62
N ALA A 419 -31.31 18.10 4.72
CA ALA A 419 -30.65 18.87 5.79
C ALA A 419 -29.47 18.13 6.48
N LYS A 420 -29.32 16.83 6.20
CA LYS A 420 -28.20 16.01 6.73
C LYS A 420 -26.99 15.96 5.79
N ARG A 421 -27.05 16.64 4.64
CA ARG A 421 -26.01 16.58 3.60
C ARG A 421 -25.49 17.98 3.29
N ARG A 422 -24.27 18.02 2.80
CA ARG A 422 -23.58 19.23 2.35
C ARG A 422 -23.46 19.23 0.84
N TYR A 423 -23.74 20.38 0.23
CA TYR A 423 -23.76 20.53 -1.22
C TYR A 423 -22.74 21.58 -1.67
N ILE A 424 -22.16 21.37 -2.83
CA ILE A 424 -21.25 22.32 -3.47
C ILE A 424 -21.91 22.79 -4.75
N MET A 425 -21.94 24.11 -4.98
CA MET A 425 -22.57 24.76 -6.14
C MET A 425 -21.62 25.75 -6.76
N ASP A 426 -21.70 25.94 -8.09
CA ASP A 426 -20.93 26.96 -8.78
C ASP A 426 -21.19 28.34 -8.16
N TYR A 427 -20.12 29.14 -7.94
CA TYR A 427 -20.19 30.36 -7.14
C TYR A 427 -21.20 31.38 -7.67
N ASP A 428 -21.36 31.50 -9.00
CA ASP A 428 -22.29 32.43 -9.60
C ASP A 428 -23.76 32.00 -9.41
N ALA A 429 -24.06 30.69 -9.44
CA ALA A 429 -25.36 30.15 -9.10
C ALA A 429 -25.61 30.25 -7.58
N TYR A 430 -24.58 30.04 -6.74
CA TYR A 430 -24.64 30.27 -5.30
C TYR A 430 -25.00 31.73 -4.95
N MET A 431 -24.40 32.72 -5.62
CA MET A 431 -24.74 34.14 -5.41
C MET A 431 -26.20 34.46 -5.74
N GLN A 432 -26.76 33.85 -6.80
CA GLN A 432 -28.17 33.94 -7.11
C GLN A 432 -29.04 33.29 -6.04
N LEU A 433 -28.64 32.09 -5.56
CA LEU A 433 -29.35 31.41 -4.49
C LEU A 433 -29.33 32.22 -3.19
N ALA A 434 -28.20 32.78 -2.81
CA ALA A 434 -28.06 33.60 -1.60
C ALA A 434 -28.98 34.85 -1.62
N SER A 435 -29.24 35.43 -2.81
CA SER A 435 -30.12 36.57 -2.98
C SER A 435 -31.63 36.17 -2.99
N THR A 436 -31.96 34.94 -3.41
CA THR A 436 -33.36 34.52 -3.62
C THR A 436 -33.86 33.57 -2.51
N ASN A 437 -32.98 32.74 -1.95
CA ASN A 437 -33.30 31.77 -0.90
C ASN A 437 -32.12 31.59 0.05
N PRO A 438 -31.82 32.57 0.94
CA PRO A 438 -30.67 32.51 1.87
C PRO A 438 -30.66 31.29 2.79
N GLN A 439 -31.84 30.76 3.17
CA GLN A 439 -31.93 29.57 4.05
C GLN A 439 -31.34 28.31 3.39
N ALA A 440 -31.44 28.18 2.09
CA ALA A 440 -30.84 27.06 1.38
C ALA A 440 -29.28 27.10 1.41
N CYS A 441 -28.69 28.27 1.65
CA CYS A 441 -27.24 28.44 1.74
C CYS A 441 -26.62 27.85 3.01
N GLU A 442 -27.40 27.50 4.05
CA GLU A 442 -26.88 26.88 5.27
C GLU A 442 -26.16 25.53 5.03
N GLN A 443 -26.44 24.86 3.93
CA GLN A 443 -25.88 23.56 3.57
C GLN A 443 -25.32 23.50 2.13
N VAL A 444 -25.28 24.65 1.44
CA VAL A 444 -24.72 24.80 0.10
C VAL A 444 -23.50 25.72 0.17
N TYR A 445 -22.40 25.30 -0.43
CA TYR A 445 -21.13 26.03 -0.40
C TYR A 445 -20.66 26.36 -1.82
N PRO A 446 -20.11 27.56 -2.04
CA PRO A 446 -19.66 27.97 -3.37
C PRO A 446 -18.34 27.29 -3.77
N ILE A 447 -18.23 26.93 -5.06
CA ILE A 447 -16.96 26.55 -5.68
C ILE A 447 -16.57 27.55 -6.75
N PHE A 448 -15.33 28.00 -6.69
CA PHE A 448 -14.73 28.99 -7.58
C PHE A 448 -13.75 28.31 -8.54
N PRO A 449 -13.84 28.53 -9.85
CA PRO A 449 -12.75 28.20 -10.77
C PRO A 449 -11.55 29.14 -10.53
N HIS A 450 -10.34 28.73 -10.95
CA HIS A 450 -9.11 29.47 -10.72
C HIS A 450 -9.16 30.95 -11.19
N ASN A 451 -9.87 31.25 -12.26
CA ASN A 451 -10.02 32.60 -12.78
C ASN A 451 -11.04 33.46 -11.98
N ALA A 452 -11.69 32.88 -10.99
CA ALA A 452 -12.62 33.58 -10.10
C ALA A 452 -12.01 33.91 -8.72
N VAL A 453 -10.69 33.74 -8.53
CA VAL A 453 -9.98 34.12 -7.32
C VAL A 453 -10.34 35.52 -6.81
N PRO A 454 -10.41 36.58 -7.64
CA PRO A 454 -10.78 37.95 -7.19
C PRO A 454 -12.17 38.04 -6.55
N PHE A 455 -13.07 37.11 -6.85
CA PHE A 455 -14.44 37.13 -6.34
C PHE A 455 -14.61 36.44 -4.98
N ILE A 456 -13.61 35.73 -4.49
CA ILE A 456 -13.67 34.96 -3.23
C ILE A 456 -14.03 35.88 -2.05
N SER A 457 -13.45 37.08 -2.00
CA SER A 457 -13.69 38.07 -0.93
C SER A 457 -15.09 38.69 -0.99
N LEU A 458 -15.79 38.57 -2.11
CA LEU A 458 -17.15 39.16 -2.30
C LEU A 458 -18.27 38.21 -1.87
N VAL A 459 -17.96 36.96 -1.57
CA VAL A 459 -18.95 35.95 -1.21
C VAL A 459 -18.77 35.57 0.26
N GLU A 460 -19.82 35.75 1.05
CA GLU A 460 -19.86 35.30 2.45
C GLU A 460 -20.27 33.84 2.50
N ALA A 461 -19.39 32.96 2.99
CA ALA A 461 -19.64 31.56 3.28
C ALA A 461 -18.58 31.02 4.21
N ASP A 462 -18.97 30.14 5.16
CA ASP A 462 -18.07 29.51 6.14
C ASP A 462 -17.10 28.52 5.50
N VAL A 463 -17.46 27.96 4.36
CA VAL A 463 -16.62 27.07 3.54
C VAL A 463 -16.69 27.52 2.09
N LYS A 464 -15.55 27.69 1.47
CA LYS A 464 -15.43 28.02 0.04
C LYS A 464 -14.50 26.99 -0.60
N PHE A 465 -14.83 26.53 -1.79
CA PHE A 465 -13.97 25.66 -2.58
C PHE A 465 -13.32 26.44 -3.71
N LEU A 466 -12.03 26.25 -3.93
CA LEU A 466 -11.27 26.90 -4.99
C LEU A 466 -10.55 25.86 -5.84
N VAL A 467 -10.90 25.75 -7.12
CA VAL A 467 -10.22 24.87 -8.07
C VAL A 467 -8.90 25.48 -8.49
N LEU A 468 -7.79 24.77 -8.27
CA LEU A 468 -6.44 25.19 -8.64
C LEU A 468 -5.74 24.11 -9.46
N GLN A 469 -4.81 24.56 -10.30
CA GLN A 469 -3.84 23.76 -11.03
C GLN A 469 -2.47 24.39 -10.84
N TYR A 470 -1.42 23.57 -10.76
CA TYR A 470 -0.05 24.04 -10.59
C TYR A 470 0.37 25.02 -11.72
N GLY A 471 1.04 26.11 -11.35
CA GLY A 471 1.59 27.09 -12.29
C GLY A 471 0.58 28.07 -12.92
N ALA A 472 -0.70 27.98 -12.57
CA ALA A 472 -1.74 28.91 -13.08
C ALA A 472 -1.87 30.13 -12.15
N ASN A 473 -1.17 31.25 -12.43
CA ASN A 473 -1.22 32.51 -11.65
C ASN A 473 -0.90 32.32 -10.16
N SER A 474 0.23 31.68 -9.83
CA SER A 474 0.57 31.31 -8.44
C SER A 474 0.58 32.50 -7.48
N ASP A 475 1.11 33.65 -7.88
CA ASP A 475 1.14 34.87 -7.03
C ASP A 475 -0.27 35.28 -6.58
N GLU A 476 -1.29 35.16 -7.46
CA GLU A 476 -2.67 35.54 -7.17
C GLU A 476 -3.32 34.61 -6.16
N TYR A 477 -3.28 33.28 -6.40
CA TYR A 477 -3.92 32.35 -5.47
C TYR A 477 -3.17 32.21 -4.15
N LEU A 478 -1.82 32.30 -4.14
CA LEU A 478 -1.04 32.29 -2.90
C LEU A 478 -1.39 33.51 -2.03
N ALA A 479 -1.49 34.70 -2.64
CA ALA A 479 -1.91 35.90 -1.93
C ALA A 479 -3.35 35.75 -1.39
N CYS A 480 -4.26 35.22 -2.18
CA CYS A 480 -5.65 35.00 -1.77
C CYS A 480 -5.73 34.03 -0.58
N LEU A 481 -5.12 32.85 -0.67
CA LEU A 481 -5.21 31.80 0.35
C LEU A 481 -4.64 32.23 1.71
N LYS A 482 -3.63 33.10 1.73
CA LYS A 482 -3.10 33.69 2.98
C LYS A 482 -4.15 34.51 3.75
N HIS A 483 -5.14 35.07 3.06
CA HIS A 483 -6.18 35.91 3.65
C HIS A 483 -7.52 35.19 3.83
N HIS A 484 -7.66 33.98 3.24
CA HIS A 484 -8.90 33.21 3.23
C HIS A 484 -8.69 31.78 3.79
N PRO A 485 -8.54 31.64 5.12
CA PRO A 485 -8.35 30.34 5.76
C PRO A 485 -9.57 29.42 5.64
N GLU A 486 -10.76 29.97 5.31
CA GLU A 486 -12.00 29.22 5.07
C GLU A 486 -12.05 28.55 3.70
N VAL A 487 -11.03 28.71 2.86
CA VAL A 487 -10.97 28.12 1.53
C VAL A 487 -10.38 26.71 1.58
N VAL A 488 -11.10 25.76 0.97
CA VAL A 488 -10.63 24.41 0.66
C VAL A 488 -10.13 24.40 -0.79
N VAL A 489 -8.88 24.02 -0.99
CA VAL A 489 -8.29 23.91 -2.32
C VAL A 489 -8.74 22.60 -2.98
N VAL A 490 -9.31 22.68 -4.17
CA VAL A 490 -9.60 21.53 -5.04
C VAL A 490 -8.49 21.45 -6.09
N CYS A 491 -7.55 20.54 -5.87
CA CYS A 491 -6.39 20.36 -6.72
C CYS A 491 -6.75 19.46 -7.91
N MET A 492 -6.81 20.03 -9.10
CA MET A 492 -7.04 19.31 -10.36
C MET A 492 -5.80 19.40 -11.26
N SER A 493 -5.65 18.46 -12.19
CA SER A 493 -4.61 18.51 -13.20
C SER A 493 -5.08 18.02 -14.57
N THR A 494 -4.70 18.75 -15.60
CA THR A 494 -4.82 18.35 -17.02
C THR A 494 -3.46 17.98 -17.61
N HIS A 495 -2.42 18.03 -16.80
CA HIS A 495 -1.07 17.67 -17.21
C HIS A 495 -0.94 16.19 -17.55
N LYS A 496 -0.08 15.81 -18.48
CA LYS A 496 0.13 14.40 -18.86
C LYS A 496 0.59 13.55 -17.68
N ASN A 497 1.50 14.08 -16.83
CA ASN A 497 1.84 13.52 -15.52
C ASN A 497 1.05 14.23 -14.41
N LYS A 498 -0.21 13.82 -14.24
CA LYS A 498 -1.13 14.42 -13.27
C LYS A 498 -0.60 14.36 -11.84
N VAL A 499 -0.05 13.21 -11.46
CA VAL A 499 0.48 12.98 -10.11
C VAL A 499 1.58 13.97 -9.77
N GLY A 500 2.56 14.15 -10.67
CA GLY A 500 3.63 15.11 -10.45
C GLY A 500 3.15 16.55 -10.37
N ASP A 501 2.20 16.92 -11.22
CA ASP A 501 1.60 18.25 -11.26
C ASP A 501 0.79 18.56 -9.99
N GLN A 502 0.01 17.60 -9.52
CA GLN A 502 -0.77 17.72 -8.27
C GLN A 502 0.15 17.74 -7.02
N ARG A 503 1.21 16.91 -7.00
CA ARG A 503 2.26 17.02 -5.98
C ARG A 503 2.88 18.42 -5.96
N ALA A 504 3.21 18.97 -7.13
CA ALA A 504 3.84 20.27 -7.27
C ALA A 504 3.00 21.39 -6.64
N LEU A 505 1.68 21.44 -6.89
CA LEU A 505 0.81 22.43 -6.27
C LEU A 505 0.84 22.33 -4.74
N VAL A 506 0.74 21.12 -4.16
CA VAL A 506 0.70 20.99 -2.70
C VAL A 506 2.04 21.35 -2.07
N HIS A 507 3.16 20.98 -2.69
CA HIS A 507 4.49 21.37 -2.23
C HIS A 507 4.73 22.87 -2.34
N GLU A 508 4.18 23.54 -3.37
CA GLU A 508 4.21 25.01 -3.49
C GLU A 508 3.42 25.68 -2.36
N LEU A 509 2.19 25.21 -2.07
CA LEU A 509 1.40 25.70 -0.93
C LEU A 509 2.13 25.51 0.39
N TRP A 510 2.71 24.31 0.60
CA TRP A 510 3.46 24.01 1.82
C TRP A 510 4.70 24.89 1.97
N SER A 511 5.45 25.11 0.89
CA SER A 511 6.62 26.00 0.89
C SER A 511 6.29 27.48 1.12
N ALA A 512 5.04 27.87 0.82
CA ALA A 512 4.52 29.22 1.05
C ALA A 512 3.84 29.39 2.43
N ASP A 513 3.93 28.40 3.34
CA ASP A 513 3.26 28.35 4.64
C ASP A 513 1.73 28.48 4.56
N ILE A 514 1.14 27.96 3.49
CA ILE A 514 -0.32 27.93 3.29
C ILE A 514 -0.87 26.60 3.79
N ASN A 515 -1.70 26.66 4.84
CA ASN A 515 -2.23 25.49 5.53
C ASN A 515 -3.71 25.19 5.19
N ASN A 516 -4.22 25.73 4.09
CA ASN A 516 -5.57 25.38 3.59
C ASN A 516 -5.66 23.90 3.28
N PRO A 517 -6.80 23.23 3.60
CA PRO A 517 -7.02 21.84 3.23
C PRO A 517 -7.02 21.64 1.73
N VAL A 518 -6.58 20.45 1.28
CA VAL A 518 -6.51 20.09 -0.13
C VAL A 518 -7.32 18.82 -0.40
N VAL A 519 -8.26 18.92 -1.34
CA VAL A 519 -9.00 17.80 -1.93
C VAL A 519 -8.46 17.54 -3.33
N PHE A 520 -7.98 16.33 -3.60
CA PHE A 520 -7.55 15.97 -4.94
C PHE A 520 -8.74 15.57 -5.81
N ALA A 521 -8.85 16.19 -6.96
CA ALA A 521 -9.93 15.97 -7.93
C ALA A 521 -9.39 15.49 -9.27
N GLN A 522 -10.08 14.55 -9.90
CA GLN A 522 -9.75 14.09 -11.26
C GLN A 522 -10.98 13.66 -12.02
N MET A 523 -11.06 14.10 -13.30
CA MET A 523 -12.06 13.70 -14.24
C MET A 523 -11.57 12.53 -15.10
N TYR A 524 -12.43 11.52 -15.25
CA TYR A 524 -12.26 10.38 -16.14
C TYR A 524 -13.42 10.30 -17.13
N ARG A 525 -13.29 9.42 -18.12
CA ARG A 525 -14.38 9.11 -19.06
C ARG A 525 -14.37 7.62 -19.35
N HIS A 526 -15.25 6.90 -18.68
CA HIS A 526 -15.39 5.45 -18.79
C HIS A 526 -16.86 5.05 -18.89
N ALA A 527 -17.12 4.04 -19.72
CA ALA A 527 -18.41 3.37 -19.81
C ALA A 527 -18.61 2.40 -18.62
N ALA A 528 -19.85 1.93 -18.42
CA ALA A 528 -20.19 1.05 -17.30
C ALA A 528 -19.40 -0.27 -17.28
N GLU A 529 -19.10 -0.83 -18.45
CA GLU A 529 -18.29 -2.05 -18.61
C GLU A 529 -16.80 -1.86 -18.33
N GLU A 530 -16.32 -0.60 -18.27
CA GLU A 530 -14.92 -0.26 -18.00
C GLU A 530 -14.64 0.02 -16.51
N LYS A 531 -15.51 -0.40 -15.60
CA LYS A 531 -15.39 -0.17 -14.15
C LYS A 531 -14.00 -0.54 -13.62
N GLU A 532 -13.46 -1.71 -13.96
CA GLU A 532 -12.15 -2.15 -13.49
C GLU A 532 -11.00 -1.26 -14.01
N THR A 533 -11.10 -0.79 -15.25
CA THR A 533 -10.15 0.15 -15.84
C THR A 533 -10.19 1.50 -15.14
N PHE A 534 -11.38 2.00 -14.81
CA PHE A 534 -11.57 3.22 -14.04
C PHE A 534 -10.93 3.10 -12.65
N GLN A 535 -11.22 2.01 -11.93
CA GLN A 535 -10.68 1.73 -10.60
C GLN A 535 -9.15 1.70 -10.60
N LEU A 536 -8.56 1.00 -11.59
CA LEU A 536 -7.12 0.89 -11.73
C LEU A 536 -6.46 2.26 -11.97
N LYS A 537 -7.00 3.05 -12.90
CA LYS A 537 -6.48 4.38 -13.25
C LYS A 537 -6.65 5.37 -12.11
N ALA A 538 -7.83 5.42 -11.49
CA ALA A 538 -8.10 6.31 -10.37
C ALA A 538 -7.21 5.99 -9.17
N ALA A 539 -7.01 4.70 -8.86
CA ALA A 539 -6.13 4.27 -7.79
C ALA A 539 -4.64 4.57 -8.09
N ALA A 540 -4.21 4.45 -9.36
CA ALA A 540 -2.85 4.79 -9.78
C ALA A 540 -2.56 6.30 -9.80
N ASP A 541 -3.58 7.15 -10.01
CA ASP A 541 -3.45 8.61 -9.94
C ASP A 541 -3.51 9.11 -8.50
N MET A 542 -4.47 8.63 -7.70
CA MET A 542 -4.73 9.14 -6.35
C MET A 542 -3.84 8.49 -5.29
N GLY A 543 -3.50 7.21 -5.45
CA GLY A 543 -2.69 6.45 -4.49
C GLY A 543 -1.41 7.16 -4.05
N PRO A 544 -0.55 7.63 -4.97
CA PRO A 544 0.67 8.36 -4.61
C PRO A 544 0.43 9.56 -3.71
N LEU A 545 -0.60 10.36 -4.01
CA LEU A 545 -0.96 11.58 -3.28
C LEU A 545 -1.45 11.27 -1.85
N MET A 546 -2.18 10.12 -1.72
CA MET A 546 -2.66 9.61 -0.43
C MET A 546 -1.50 9.08 0.44
N ILE A 547 -0.61 8.27 -0.16
CA ILE A 547 0.56 7.68 0.53
C ILE A 547 1.54 8.77 0.98
N ASP A 548 1.68 9.84 0.20
CA ASP A 548 2.54 10.98 0.53
C ASP A 548 1.95 11.89 1.62
N GLY A 549 0.74 11.60 2.11
CA GLY A 549 0.11 12.38 3.18
C GLY A 549 -0.34 13.79 2.75
N LEU A 550 -0.53 14.02 1.46
CA LEU A 550 -0.81 15.36 0.91
C LEU A 550 -2.29 15.72 0.86
N THR A 551 -3.20 14.80 1.25
CA THR A 551 -4.64 14.94 1.01
C THR A 551 -5.46 15.16 2.27
N ASP A 552 -6.53 15.96 2.12
CA ASP A 552 -7.63 16.09 3.06
C ASP A 552 -8.97 15.60 2.46
N GLY A 553 -8.96 15.12 1.21
CA GLY A 553 -10.12 14.53 0.57
C GLY A 553 -9.87 14.09 -0.88
N ILE A 554 -10.86 13.42 -1.44
CA ILE A 554 -10.86 12.87 -2.79
C ILE A 554 -12.16 13.21 -3.52
N TRP A 555 -12.06 13.59 -4.78
CA TRP A 555 -13.17 13.86 -5.66
C TRP A 555 -12.93 13.21 -7.03
N LEU A 556 -13.50 12.02 -7.22
CA LEU A 556 -13.49 11.35 -8.51
C LEU A 556 -14.72 11.77 -9.30
N MET A 557 -14.55 11.99 -10.59
CA MET A 557 -15.60 12.33 -11.52
C MET A 557 -15.52 11.44 -12.76
N ASN A 558 -16.66 11.10 -13.34
CA ASN A 558 -16.72 10.39 -14.60
C ASN A 558 -17.69 11.10 -15.57
N ASP A 559 -17.20 11.42 -16.77
CA ASP A 559 -17.97 11.99 -17.88
C ASP A 559 -18.33 10.89 -18.91
N GLY A 560 -18.77 9.75 -18.39
CA GLY A 560 -19.23 8.57 -19.14
C GLY A 560 -20.39 7.92 -18.41
N ASP A 561 -20.73 6.69 -18.81
CA ASP A 561 -21.92 5.99 -18.31
C ASP A 561 -21.68 5.15 -17.05
N LEU A 562 -20.47 5.23 -16.46
CA LEU A 562 -20.19 4.52 -15.20
C LEU A 562 -21.08 5.07 -14.08
N PRO A 563 -21.79 4.20 -13.32
CA PRO A 563 -22.68 4.64 -12.25
C PRO A 563 -21.96 5.47 -11.19
N ASP A 564 -22.60 6.54 -10.73
CA ASP A 564 -22.06 7.43 -9.71
C ASP A 564 -21.69 6.67 -8.41
N GLU A 565 -22.44 5.62 -8.07
CA GLU A 565 -22.21 4.76 -6.91
C GLU A 565 -20.89 3.98 -7.03
N ASP A 566 -20.52 3.57 -8.24
CA ASP A 566 -19.25 2.88 -8.50
C ASP A 566 -18.08 3.86 -8.42
N VAL A 567 -18.26 5.10 -8.83
CA VAL A 567 -17.29 6.20 -8.69
C VAL A 567 -17.05 6.50 -7.20
N ASP A 568 -18.14 6.68 -6.44
CA ASP A 568 -18.08 6.93 -5.00
C ASP A 568 -17.41 5.76 -4.25
N ALA A 569 -17.82 4.51 -4.53
CA ALA A 569 -17.24 3.31 -3.95
C ALA A 569 -15.74 3.19 -4.22
N THR A 570 -15.30 3.57 -5.44
CA THR A 570 -13.88 3.60 -5.80
C THR A 570 -13.11 4.63 -4.97
N ALA A 571 -13.67 5.82 -4.74
CA ALA A 571 -13.04 6.84 -3.90
C ALA A 571 -12.85 6.35 -2.46
N PHE A 572 -13.87 5.75 -1.85
CA PHE A 572 -13.75 5.12 -0.53
C PHE A 572 -12.75 3.96 -0.51
N GLY A 573 -12.73 3.13 -1.56
CA GLY A 573 -11.80 2.03 -1.73
C GLY A 573 -10.33 2.48 -1.76
N ILE A 574 -10.03 3.59 -2.46
CA ILE A 574 -8.70 4.20 -2.51
C ILE A 574 -8.26 4.71 -1.14
N LEU A 575 -9.13 5.45 -0.44
CA LEU A 575 -8.84 5.93 0.92
C LEU A 575 -8.58 4.76 1.89
N GLN A 576 -9.33 3.67 1.77
CA GLN A 576 -9.14 2.47 2.59
C GLN A 576 -7.84 1.75 2.24
N ALA A 577 -7.51 1.61 0.95
CA ALA A 577 -6.26 1.02 0.48
C ALA A 577 -5.02 1.82 0.93
N ALA A 578 -5.13 3.15 1.01
CA ALA A 578 -4.10 4.05 1.54
C ALA A 578 -4.11 4.18 3.08
N ARG A 579 -4.94 3.43 3.80
CA ARG A 579 -5.07 3.44 5.28
C ARG A 579 -5.55 4.77 5.89
N LEU A 580 -6.21 5.61 5.11
CA LEU A 580 -6.67 6.94 5.55
C LEU A 580 -8.09 6.92 6.12
N ARG A 581 -8.98 6.07 5.58
CA ARG A 581 -10.36 5.98 6.03
C ARG A 581 -10.92 4.57 5.78
N THR A 582 -11.39 3.91 6.82
CA THR A 582 -11.99 2.56 6.72
C THR A 582 -13.51 2.66 6.74
N THR A 583 -14.17 2.12 5.73
CA THR A 583 -15.63 2.21 5.55
C THR A 583 -16.33 0.86 5.37
N LYS A 584 -15.56 -0.21 5.14
CA LYS A 584 -16.08 -1.58 4.99
C LYS A 584 -15.16 -2.58 5.69
N THR A 585 -15.62 -3.83 5.85
CA THR A 585 -14.76 -4.93 6.30
C THR A 585 -13.59 -5.08 5.33
N GLU A 586 -12.37 -5.17 5.85
CA GLU A 586 -11.17 -5.43 5.05
C GLU A 586 -10.84 -6.91 5.06
N TYR A 587 -10.63 -7.48 3.86
CA TYR A 587 -10.19 -8.85 3.71
C TYR A 587 -8.72 -8.87 3.26
N ILE A 588 -7.87 -9.48 4.09
CA ILE A 588 -6.48 -9.76 3.77
C ILE A 588 -6.44 -11.22 3.31
N SER A 589 -6.68 -11.45 2.01
CA SER A 589 -6.79 -12.81 1.48
C SER A 589 -5.67 -13.13 0.52
N CYS A 590 -5.06 -14.31 0.70
CA CYS A 590 -3.98 -14.75 -0.16
C CYS A 590 -4.50 -15.18 -1.55
N PRO A 591 -3.70 -15.02 -2.62
CA PRO A 591 -4.10 -15.39 -3.97
C PRO A 591 -4.12 -16.91 -4.22
N GLY A 592 -3.63 -17.71 -3.25
CA GLY A 592 -3.37 -19.12 -3.43
C GLY A 592 -2.03 -19.41 -4.13
N CYS A 593 -1.53 -20.60 -3.90
CA CYS A 593 -0.33 -21.17 -4.55
C CYS A 593 -0.32 -22.68 -4.30
N GLY A 594 0.66 -23.42 -4.77
CA GLY A 594 0.79 -24.87 -4.53
C GLY A 594 0.88 -25.30 -3.06
N ARG A 595 0.88 -24.35 -2.10
CA ARG A 595 0.82 -24.59 -0.64
C ARG A 595 -0.59 -24.50 -0.07
N THR A 596 -1.59 -24.12 -0.86
CA THR A 596 -2.98 -23.95 -0.39
C THR A 596 -3.57 -25.30 0.03
N LEU A 597 -4.19 -25.35 1.22
CA LEU A 597 -4.58 -26.60 1.89
C LEU A 597 -6.10 -26.90 1.85
N TYR A 598 -6.89 -25.97 1.28
CA TYR A 598 -8.36 -26.07 1.22
C TYR A 598 -8.89 -25.25 0.02
N ASP A 599 -10.20 -25.33 -0.26
CA ASP A 599 -10.83 -24.49 -1.30
C ASP A 599 -10.91 -23.02 -0.85
N LEU A 600 -9.83 -22.29 -1.15
CA LEU A 600 -9.62 -20.93 -0.70
C LEU A 600 -10.68 -19.97 -1.25
N ARG A 601 -11.03 -20.06 -2.55
CA ARG A 601 -11.95 -19.11 -3.20
C ARG A 601 -13.36 -19.23 -2.66
N THR A 602 -13.90 -20.43 -2.61
CA THR A 602 -15.23 -20.66 -2.03
C THR A 602 -15.28 -20.22 -0.58
N THR A 603 -14.20 -20.45 0.19
CA THR A 603 -14.11 -20.02 1.58
C THR A 603 -14.07 -18.51 1.71
N ILE A 604 -13.30 -17.79 0.88
CA ILE A 604 -13.28 -16.31 0.85
C ILE A 604 -14.69 -15.78 0.59
N ALA A 605 -15.37 -16.28 -0.44
CA ALA A 605 -16.74 -15.86 -0.79
C ALA A 605 -17.73 -16.08 0.36
N ARG A 606 -17.67 -17.22 1.06
CA ARG A 606 -18.53 -17.53 2.22
C ARG A 606 -18.27 -16.59 3.40
N ILE A 607 -17.00 -16.34 3.74
CA ILE A 607 -16.62 -15.45 4.82
C ILE A 607 -17.06 -14.02 4.51
N ARG A 608 -16.81 -13.54 3.27
CA ARG A 608 -17.23 -12.20 2.83
C ARG A 608 -18.75 -12.02 2.95
N GLU A 609 -19.54 -12.95 2.41
CA GLU A 609 -20.99 -12.85 2.48
C GLU A 609 -21.49 -12.78 3.93
N ALA A 610 -20.88 -13.55 4.83
CA ALA A 610 -21.27 -13.59 6.23
C ALA A 610 -20.82 -12.36 7.04
N THR A 611 -19.76 -11.64 6.62
CA THR A 611 -19.14 -10.58 7.43
C THR A 611 -19.13 -9.19 6.77
N LYS A 612 -19.62 -9.03 5.53
CA LYS A 612 -19.62 -7.75 4.79
C LYS A 612 -20.30 -6.58 5.51
N HIS A 613 -21.19 -6.89 6.45
CA HIS A 613 -21.87 -5.90 7.28
C HIS A 613 -21.09 -5.48 8.54
N MET A 614 -19.99 -6.17 8.86
CA MET A 614 -19.17 -5.95 10.06
C MET A 614 -18.06 -4.92 9.78
N LYS A 615 -18.44 -3.65 9.74
CA LYS A 615 -17.55 -2.56 9.34
C LYS A 615 -16.38 -2.37 10.28
N GLY A 616 -15.24 -1.95 9.71
CA GLY A 616 -14.03 -1.66 10.47
C GLY A 616 -13.23 -2.90 10.89
N LEU A 617 -13.76 -4.11 10.70
CA LEU A 617 -13.03 -5.34 10.95
C LEU A 617 -12.04 -5.64 9.82
N LYS A 618 -10.92 -6.25 10.20
CA LYS A 618 -9.94 -6.81 9.28
C LYS A 618 -9.88 -8.32 9.47
N ILE A 619 -10.17 -9.08 8.42
CA ILE A 619 -10.21 -10.54 8.45
C ILE A 619 -9.14 -11.10 7.52
N GLY A 620 -8.18 -11.85 8.08
CA GLY A 620 -7.15 -12.56 7.34
C GLY A 620 -7.66 -13.93 6.87
N ILE A 621 -7.52 -14.26 5.58
CA ILE A 621 -7.91 -15.57 5.01
C ILE A 621 -6.71 -16.14 4.25
N MET A 622 -6.02 -17.11 4.86
CA MET A 622 -4.72 -17.60 4.42
C MET A 622 -4.75 -19.07 4.07
N GLY A 623 -4.30 -19.43 2.87
CA GLY A 623 -4.27 -20.81 2.39
C GLY A 623 -3.33 -21.74 3.16
N CYS A 624 -2.31 -21.19 3.86
CA CYS A 624 -1.34 -21.98 4.65
C CYS A 624 -0.64 -21.13 5.72
N ILE A 625 0.11 -21.78 6.61
CA ILE A 625 0.83 -21.13 7.71
C ILE A 625 2.15 -20.46 7.31
N VAL A 626 2.65 -20.63 6.09
CA VAL A 626 4.01 -20.21 5.70
C VAL A 626 4.24 -18.71 5.90
N ASN A 627 3.33 -17.89 5.35
CA ASN A 627 3.34 -16.44 5.55
C ASN A 627 2.09 -15.97 6.31
N GLY A 628 1.06 -16.83 6.40
CA GLY A 628 -0.27 -16.45 6.86
C GLY A 628 -0.31 -15.68 8.15
N PRO A 629 0.20 -16.21 9.28
CA PRO A 629 0.14 -15.52 10.58
C PRO A 629 0.86 -14.18 10.61
N GLY A 630 1.91 -14.01 9.81
CA GLY A 630 2.64 -12.77 9.73
C GLY A 630 1.97 -11.73 8.83
N GLU A 631 1.49 -12.13 7.63
CA GLU A 631 0.84 -11.22 6.68
C GLU A 631 -0.52 -10.71 7.19
N MET A 632 -1.18 -11.48 8.06
CA MET A 632 -2.42 -11.07 8.72
C MET A 632 -2.17 -10.47 10.12
N ALA A 633 -0.94 -10.09 10.45
CA ALA A 633 -0.61 -9.55 11.78
C ALA A 633 -1.43 -8.31 12.16
N ASP A 634 -1.91 -7.55 11.15
CA ASP A 634 -2.81 -6.40 11.28
C ASP A 634 -4.30 -6.79 11.28
N ALA A 635 -4.63 -8.07 11.07
CA ALA A 635 -6.01 -8.54 11.09
C ALA A 635 -6.53 -8.70 12.52
N ASP A 636 -7.81 -8.41 12.72
CA ASP A 636 -8.48 -8.64 14.00
C ASP A 636 -8.73 -10.14 14.20
N PHE A 637 -9.09 -10.83 13.10
CA PHE A 637 -9.35 -12.27 13.07
C PHE A 637 -8.65 -12.91 11.88
N GLY A 638 -8.25 -14.18 12.04
CA GLY A 638 -7.58 -14.94 11.00
C GLY A 638 -8.14 -16.34 10.82
N TYR A 639 -8.25 -16.75 9.55
CA TYR A 639 -8.61 -18.08 9.08
C TYR A 639 -7.42 -18.63 8.29
N VAL A 640 -6.73 -19.65 8.81
CA VAL A 640 -5.43 -20.09 8.28
C VAL A 640 -5.42 -21.60 8.07
N GLY A 641 -5.11 -22.05 6.86
CA GLY A 641 -4.94 -23.47 6.56
C GLY A 641 -3.83 -24.10 7.42
N ALA A 642 -4.15 -25.17 8.16
CA ALA A 642 -3.24 -25.84 9.11
C ALA A 642 -2.79 -27.22 8.62
N GLY A 643 -3.55 -27.85 7.72
CA GLY A 643 -3.29 -29.14 7.10
C GLY A 643 -4.38 -29.45 6.07
N PRO A 644 -4.30 -30.53 5.29
CA PRO A 644 -5.34 -30.88 4.32
C PRO A 644 -6.71 -30.96 5.00
N GLY A 645 -7.66 -30.10 4.59
CA GLY A 645 -9.01 -30.00 5.16
C GLY A 645 -9.07 -29.52 6.62
N LYS A 646 -7.98 -28.95 7.15
CA LYS A 646 -7.89 -28.42 8.52
C LYS A 646 -7.51 -26.96 8.53
N VAL A 647 -8.12 -26.22 9.46
CA VAL A 647 -7.96 -24.77 9.63
C VAL A 647 -7.66 -24.44 11.09
N SER A 648 -6.88 -23.38 11.32
CA SER A 648 -6.71 -22.77 12.63
C SER A 648 -7.24 -21.34 12.61
N LEU A 649 -7.89 -20.92 13.69
CA LEU A 649 -8.42 -19.58 13.86
C LEU A 649 -7.54 -18.73 14.77
N TYR A 650 -7.42 -17.48 14.41
CA TYR A 650 -6.59 -16.52 15.11
C TYR A 650 -7.41 -15.31 15.54
N ARG A 651 -7.05 -14.75 16.69
CA ARG A 651 -7.45 -13.41 17.11
C ARG A 651 -6.19 -12.57 17.22
N LYS A 652 -6.04 -11.60 16.33
CA LYS A 652 -4.76 -10.90 16.10
C LYS A 652 -3.64 -11.92 15.82
N LYS A 653 -2.57 -11.89 16.60
CA LYS A 653 -1.41 -12.80 16.45
C LYS A 653 -1.56 -14.15 17.20
N GLU A 654 -2.61 -14.30 18.01
CA GLU A 654 -2.82 -15.47 18.86
C GLU A 654 -3.68 -16.53 18.16
N CYS A 655 -3.19 -17.77 18.10
CA CYS A 655 -3.96 -18.92 17.63
C CYS A 655 -4.91 -19.39 18.72
N VAL A 656 -6.22 -19.14 18.57
CA VAL A 656 -7.26 -19.43 19.59
C VAL A 656 -7.91 -20.78 19.42
N GLU A 657 -8.03 -21.27 18.17
CA GLU A 657 -8.56 -22.61 17.87
C GLU A 657 -7.69 -23.27 16.82
N ARG A 658 -7.41 -24.58 17.00
CA ARG A 658 -6.50 -25.33 16.13
C ARG A 658 -7.17 -26.54 15.50
N ASN A 659 -6.77 -26.87 14.26
CA ASN A 659 -7.12 -28.11 13.57
C ASN A 659 -8.64 -28.36 13.44
N ILE A 660 -9.43 -27.31 13.26
CA ILE A 660 -10.86 -27.37 13.01
C ILE A 660 -11.09 -27.96 11.61
N ASP A 661 -12.12 -28.78 11.42
CA ASP A 661 -12.52 -29.23 10.09
C ASP A 661 -12.97 -28.04 9.24
N GLU A 662 -12.51 -27.98 7.99
CA GLU A 662 -12.82 -26.88 7.05
C GLU A 662 -14.33 -26.60 6.95
N LYS A 663 -15.16 -27.65 6.94
CA LYS A 663 -16.62 -27.55 6.84
C LYS A 663 -17.25 -26.73 7.97
N ASP A 664 -16.66 -26.77 9.18
CA ASP A 664 -17.17 -26.14 10.40
C ASP A 664 -16.46 -24.82 10.71
N ALA A 665 -15.28 -24.58 10.11
CA ALA A 665 -14.37 -23.50 10.47
C ALA A 665 -14.93 -22.08 10.24
N VAL A 666 -15.79 -21.87 9.23
CA VAL A 666 -16.43 -20.57 8.99
C VAL A 666 -17.41 -20.23 10.12
N GLU A 667 -18.19 -21.22 10.57
CA GLU A 667 -19.12 -21.01 11.70
C GLU A 667 -18.37 -20.71 13.01
N HIS A 668 -17.25 -21.39 13.25
CA HIS A 668 -16.37 -21.11 14.38
C HIS A 668 -15.79 -19.70 14.33
N LEU A 669 -15.36 -19.23 13.13
CA LEU A 669 -14.89 -17.86 12.93
C LEU A 669 -15.98 -16.85 13.27
N LEU A 670 -17.21 -17.05 12.80
CA LEU A 670 -18.32 -16.14 13.08
C LEU A 670 -18.62 -16.06 14.57
N ARG A 671 -18.67 -17.18 15.27
CA ARG A 671 -18.82 -17.22 16.74
C ARG A 671 -17.68 -16.50 17.46
N LEU A 672 -16.44 -16.66 16.99
CA LEU A 672 -15.29 -15.98 17.56
C LEU A 672 -15.40 -14.46 17.41
N ILE A 673 -15.86 -13.97 16.26
CA ILE A 673 -16.10 -12.55 15.99
C ILE A 673 -17.22 -12.05 16.90
N GLU A 674 -18.38 -12.70 16.93
CA GLU A 674 -19.54 -12.30 17.73
C GLU A 674 -19.22 -12.23 19.22
N ASN A 675 -18.54 -13.24 19.77
CA ASN A 675 -18.10 -13.26 21.17
C ASN A 675 -17.09 -12.17 21.52
N SER A 676 -16.34 -11.67 20.53
CA SER A 676 -15.36 -10.61 20.73
C SER A 676 -15.98 -9.22 20.65
N LEU A 677 -17.10 -9.06 19.95
CA LEU A 677 -17.84 -7.81 19.79
C LEU A 677 -18.85 -7.57 20.92
N THR A 678 -19.32 -8.64 21.59
CA THR A 678 -20.17 -8.52 22.78
C THR A 678 -19.31 -8.10 23.98
N PRO A 679 -19.64 -7.00 24.70
CA PRO A 679 -18.94 -6.66 25.94
C PRO A 679 -19.08 -7.84 26.92
N ASN A 680 -17.97 -8.32 27.44
CA ASN A 680 -17.97 -9.35 28.48
C ASN A 680 -18.86 -8.88 29.64
N PRO A 681 -19.91 -9.61 30.04
CA PRO A 681 -20.65 -9.23 31.28
C PRO A 681 -19.63 -9.29 32.42
N SER A 682 -19.49 -8.19 33.15
CA SER A 682 -18.65 -8.13 34.35
C SER A 682 -18.88 -9.37 35.20
N PRO A 683 -17.86 -10.05 35.73
CA PRO A 683 -18.08 -11.15 36.62
C PRO A 683 -18.97 -10.64 37.77
N ARG A 684 -20.14 -11.23 37.92
CA ARG A 684 -21.02 -10.98 39.08
C ARG A 684 -20.20 -11.31 40.30
N GLY A 685 -19.90 -10.30 41.09
CA GLY A 685 -19.29 -10.50 42.38
C GLY A 685 -20.08 -11.56 43.14
N GLU A 686 -19.44 -12.65 43.49
CA GLU A 686 -19.99 -13.57 44.50
C GLU A 686 -20.14 -12.77 45.77
N GLY A 687 -21.39 -12.54 46.12
CA GLY A 687 -21.75 -11.96 47.40
C GLY A 687 -21.29 -12.92 48.49
N SER A 688 -20.45 -12.42 49.38
CA SER A 688 -20.18 -13.02 50.67
C SER A 688 -21.41 -12.86 51.51
N ASP A 689 -22.05 -13.97 51.90
CA ASP A 689 -22.79 -14.07 53.15
C ASP A 689 -21.84 -14.27 54.31
#